data_77bd3c1d188ec4c76c720b28897b8972
#
_entry.id   77bd3c1d188ec4c76c720b28897b8972
#
_cell.length_a   1.000
_cell.length_b   1.000
_cell.length_c   1.000
_cell.angle_alpha   90.00
_cell.angle_beta   90.00
_cell.angle_gamma   90.00
#
_symmetry.space_group_name_H-M   'P 1'
#
loop_
_entity.id
_entity.type
_entity.pdbx_description
1 polymer ?
#
loop_
_entity_poly.entity_id
_entity_poly.type
_entity_poly.pdbx_seq_one_letter_code
_entity_poly.pdbx_strand_id
1 'polypeptide(L)'
;MKKISIAVLAFSGMLILDSCGTQKQANTEPTPAPIEELKPAELPENGIAIELMDKSVRPQDDFYNYVNGTWMKTAQIPADKASWGSFNELREKTDLNSLKILDNLLKETYAKGTEGQKIQDIYATYMDMDKRNADGIAPIKGDLAKIDAIKTMADLQKYLVEATKTGDNPFYGWGVYADLKNSTDNAVYMGDVNLGLGRDYYQKDNEENTKTIGQYKDYLTKLYTVLGYKNPEVAAQKVVDFEKTAAQTLIPNEKIRDANLQYNPKTLSELKSLVKNVDLPSYLKNAGVNTDRVIIGELEYYKNLDKFLNAKNLPFIKDFLKVKLLNGSASVLDQKLDDLQFDFYGRTLSGQKEQRAMNKRALSTINGVLGEAFGKLYVDKYFSAEAKAEMVTLIDYLKKSYVQHISNLSWMSDETKTKALDKLSKFTVKVGYPDEWKDYSKLQVLSKNEGGTLYGNLKNVSNWAYQRELDKVGKKVDKKEWGMTPQTVNAYYNPVNNEIVFPAAILQAPFFDFKADPAVNFGGIGAVIGHEISHGFDDSGAMFDGDGNLKNWWTDADKKNFEEATKKLAEQYSKYEPVKGTFVNGLFTNGENIADLGGVAIAYDALQMYLKDKGNPGLISGYNQDQRFFLSWGTIWRTKSTEKYMINQVKTDPHSPGLYRAFGPLVNVEAFYNAFEVKEGDQHYKKPEERIKIW
;
A
#
# COMPACT_ATOMS: atom_id res chain seq x y z
N MET A 1 3.66 -1.55 7.27
CA MET A 1 2.28 -2.00 7.50
C MET A 1 1.35 -1.17 6.65
N LYS A 2 0.64 -1.79 5.71
CA LYS A 2 -0.57 -1.15 5.18
C LYS A 2 -1.40 -0.77 6.40
N LYS A 3 -1.83 0.51 6.46
CA LYS A 3 -2.84 0.93 7.43
C LYS A 3 -3.82 -0.21 7.60
N ILE A 4 -4.12 -0.60 8.84
CA ILE A 4 -5.40 -1.17 9.17
C ILE A 4 -6.40 -0.01 9.03
N SER A 5 -6.44 0.59 7.85
CA SER A 5 -7.64 1.16 7.32
C SER A 5 -8.44 -0.07 7.00
N ILE A 6 -9.38 -0.37 7.86
CA ILE A 6 -10.48 -1.22 7.47
C ILE A 6 -11.09 -0.48 6.29
N ALA A 7 -10.48 -0.74 5.14
CA ALA A 7 -11.07 -0.40 3.89
C ALA A 7 -12.28 -1.32 3.78
N VAL A 8 -13.41 -0.88 4.32
CA VAL A 8 -14.61 -1.02 3.51
C VAL A 8 -14.11 -0.59 2.15
N LEU A 9 -14.12 -1.49 1.18
CA LEU A 9 -13.69 -1.25 -0.19
C LEU A 9 -14.36 0.01 -0.74
N ALA A 10 -13.97 1.17 -0.23
CA ALA A 10 -14.05 2.38 -0.99
C ALA A 10 -12.94 2.23 -2.03
N PHE A 11 -13.33 2.02 -3.27
CA PHE A 11 -12.49 2.14 -4.44
C PHE A 11 -11.92 3.57 -4.48
N SER A 12 -11.01 3.86 -3.57
CA SER A 12 -10.03 4.93 -3.74
C SER A 12 -8.86 4.27 -4.44
N GLY A 13 -9.09 3.86 -5.68
CA GLY A 13 -8.02 3.57 -6.58
C GLY A 13 -7.18 4.85 -6.67
N MET A 14 -5.99 4.84 -6.12
CA MET A 14 -4.93 5.76 -6.50
C MET A 14 -4.57 5.43 -7.94
N LEU A 15 -5.44 5.83 -8.86
CA LEU A 15 -5.18 5.87 -10.29
C LEU A 15 -4.51 7.20 -10.56
N ILE A 16 -3.27 7.12 -10.83
CA ILE A 16 -2.39 8.16 -11.31
C ILE A 16 -2.71 8.45 -12.77
N LEU A 17 -3.05 9.68 -13.09
CA LEU A 17 -3.63 10.08 -14.36
C LEU A 17 -2.94 11.27 -15.01
N ASP A 18 -3.02 11.34 -16.32
CA ASP A 18 -2.39 12.32 -17.19
C ASP A 18 -3.28 13.05 -18.17
N SER A 19 -2.94 14.25 -18.51
CA SER A 19 -3.66 15.03 -19.50
C SER A 19 -2.81 15.51 -20.68
N CYS A 20 -3.44 15.73 -21.80
CA CYS A 20 -2.86 16.28 -23.01
C CYS A 20 -3.54 17.59 -23.41
N GLY A 21 -2.74 18.53 -23.88
CA GLY A 21 -3.19 19.78 -24.50
C GLY A 21 -3.73 19.56 -25.92
N THR A 22 -4.73 20.33 -26.23
CA THR A 22 -5.50 20.35 -27.48
C THR A 22 -4.68 20.59 -28.73
N GLN A 23 -4.74 19.69 -29.72
CA GLN A 23 -4.80 20.01 -31.14
C GLN A 23 -5.80 19.11 -31.85
N LYS A 24 -6.73 19.74 -32.58
CA LYS A 24 -7.69 19.07 -33.45
C LYS A 24 -6.97 18.39 -34.61
N GLN A 25 -7.10 17.07 -34.72
CA GLN A 25 -6.95 16.34 -35.98
C GLN A 25 -7.92 15.17 -36.07
N ALA A 26 -8.27 14.86 -37.31
CA ALA A 26 -9.37 14.00 -37.73
C ALA A 26 -9.31 12.57 -37.19
N ASN A 27 -10.50 11.98 -36.94
CA ASN A 27 -10.73 10.59 -36.57
C ASN A 27 -10.13 9.60 -37.58
N THR A 28 -9.08 8.92 -37.16
CA THR A 28 -8.76 7.56 -37.58
C THR A 28 -8.55 6.77 -36.29
N GLU A 29 -9.22 5.62 -36.13
CA GLU A 29 -8.99 4.73 -35.01
C GLU A 29 -7.48 4.50 -34.81
N PRO A 30 -6.91 4.75 -33.63
CA PRO A 30 -5.52 4.43 -33.42
C PRO A 30 -5.43 2.89 -33.31
N THR A 31 -4.88 2.26 -34.32
CA THR A 31 -4.31 0.93 -34.21
C THR A 31 -3.41 0.94 -32.97
N PRO A 32 -3.55 0.01 -32.02
CA PRO A 32 -2.66 -0.06 -30.87
C PRO A 32 -1.23 -0.07 -31.38
N ALA A 33 -0.41 0.88 -30.94
CA ALA A 33 1.00 0.91 -31.26
C ALA A 33 1.60 -0.47 -30.85
N PRO A 34 2.48 -1.06 -31.69
CA PRO A 34 3.15 -2.30 -31.30
C PRO A 34 3.78 -2.08 -29.91
N ILE A 35 3.52 -2.98 -28.98
CA ILE A 35 4.16 -2.98 -27.67
C ILE A 35 5.65 -3.09 -27.95
N GLU A 36 6.37 -1.98 -27.86
CA GLU A 36 7.84 -2.00 -27.94
C GLU A 36 8.30 -2.92 -26.81
N GLU A 37 8.96 -4.01 -27.15
CA GLU A 37 9.56 -4.90 -26.16
C GLU A 37 10.66 -4.11 -25.45
N LEU A 38 10.30 -3.49 -24.32
CA LEU A 38 11.31 -3.12 -23.35
C LEU A 38 11.99 -4.45 -22.97
N LYS A 39 13.24 -4.62 -23.41
CA LYS A 39 14.03 -5.77 -22.96
C LYS A 39 13.94 -5.79 -21.45
N PRO A 40 13.53 -6.90 -20.83
CA PRO A 40 13.54 -7.01 -19.38
C PRO A 40 14.92 -6.57 -18.91
N ALA A 41 15.01 -5.82 -17.81
CA ALA A 41 16.26 -5.66 -17.10
C ALA A 41 16.65 -7.06 -16.61
N GLU A 42 17.32 -7.81 -17.46
CA GLU A 42 18.02 -9.01 -17.04
C GLU A 42 19.15 -8.52 -16.15
N LEU A 43 19.31 -9.12 -14.97
CA LEU A 43 20.52 -8.90 -14.21
C LEU A 43 21.67 -9.28 -15.15
N PRO A 44 22.78 -8.49 -15.17
CA PRO A 44 23.99 -8.89 -15.87
C PRO A 44 24.37 -10.31 -15.43
N GLU A 45 25.09 -11.03 -16.26
CA GLU A 45 25.53 -12.41 -16.00
C GLU A 45 26.18 -12.61 -14.62
N ASN A 46 26.66 -11.50 -14.01
CA ASN A 46 27.25 -11.45 -12.65
C ASN A 46 26.30 -10.93 -11.57
N GLY A 47 25.00 -10.76 -11.82
CA GLY A 47 23.97 -10.40 -10.84
C GLY A 47 23.92 -8.95 -10.40
N ILE A 48 24.92 -8.10 -10.68
CA ILE A 48 24.98 -6.68 -10.32
C ILE A 48 25.32 -5.84 -11.54
N ALA A 49 24.52 -4.80 -11.82
CA ALA A 49 24.76 -3.86 -12.90
C ALA A 49 25.86 -2.85 -12.55
N ILE A 50 27.13 -3.28 -12.65
CA ILE A 50 28.31 -2.49 -12.29
C ILE A 50 28.44 -1.20 -13.11
N GLU A 51 27.95 -1.21 -14.35
CA GLU A 51 27.92 -0.07 -15.28
C GLU A 51 26.97 1.05 -14.79
N LEU A 52 26.06 0.74 -13.91
CA LEU A 52 25.13 1.71 -13.31
C LEU A 52 25.69 2.37 -12.02
N MET A 53 26.82 1.88 -11.52
CA MET A 53 27.52 2.42 -10.37
C MET A 53 28.34 3.67 -10.76
N ASP A 54 28.61 4.53 -9.79
CA ASP A 54 29.54 5.65 -9.94
C ASP A 54 30.79 5.44 -9.09
N LYS A 55 31.82 4.85 -9.69
CA LYS A 55 33.08 4.55 -9.01
C LYS A 55 33.93 5.79 -8.67
N SER A 56 33.54 6.98 -9.11
CA SER A 56 34.17 8.23 -8.70
C SER A 56 33.73 8.70 -7.31
N VAL A 57 32.62 8.14 -6.79
CA VAL A 57 32.08 8.38 -5.46
C VAL A 57 32.67 7.36 -4.50
N ARG A 58 33.03 7.81 -3.28
CA ARG A 58 33.50 6.90 -2.23
C ARG A 58 32.29 6.26 -1.50
N PRO A 59 32.23 4.94 -1.39
CA PRO A 59 31.11 4.27 -0.69
C PRO A 59 30.99 4.62 0.78
N GLN A 60 32.09 5.06 1.42
CA GLN A 60 32.16 5.51 2.80
C GLN A 60 31.47 6.86 3.03
N ASP A 61 31.36 7.68 1.96
CA ASP A 61 30.80 9.03 2.04
C ASP A 61 29.39 9.11 1.45
N ASP A 62 29.15 8.40 0.35
CA ASP A 62 27.85 8.37 -0.32
C ASP A 62 27.61 7.00 -0.97
N PHE A 63 27.20 6.05 -0.16
CA PHE A 63 26.98 4.69 -0.60
C PHE A 63 25.87 4.60 -1.68
N TYR A 64 24.81 5.41 -1.55
CA TYR A 64 23.72 5.38 -2.51
C TYR A 64 24.17 5.77 -3.92
N ASN A 65 24.91 6.87 -4.05
CA ASN A 65 25.43 7.27 -5.36
C ASN A 65 26.60 6.41 -5.82
N TYR A 66 27.39 5.82 -4.92
CA TYR A 66 28.37 4.81 -5.32
C TYR A 66 27.68 3.65 -6.06
N VAL A 67 26.58 3.11 -5.52
CA VAL A 67 25.84 1.99 -6.12
C VAL A 67 25.02 2.43 -7.33
N ASN A 68 24.39 3.59 -7.30
CA ASN A 68 23.36 3.98 -8.26
C ASN A 68 23.68 5.26 -9.06
N GLY A 69 24.86 5.87 -8.89
CA GLY A 69 25.16 7.24 -9.37
C GLY A 69 25.09 7.40 -10.88
N THR A 70 25.57 6.44 -11.67
CA THR A 70 25.43 6.47 -13.13
C THR A 70 23.96 6.34 -13.53
N TRP A 71 23.23 5.40 -12.92
CA TRP A 71 21.78 5.28 -13.13
C TRP A 71 21.04 6.59 -12.75
N MET A 72 21.37 7.20 -11.61
CA MET A 72 20.78 8.48 -11.18
C MET A 72 21.01 9.62 -12.19
N LYS A 73 22.15 9.62 -12.88
CA LYS A 73 22.47 10.63 -13.90
C LYS A 73 21.76 10.38 -15.22
N THR A 74 21.58 9.12 -15.60
CA THR A 74 21.08 8.71 -16.92
C THR A 74 19.59 8.39 -16.95
N ALA A 75 19.04 7.83 -15.89
CA ALA A 75 17.63 7.45 -15.83
C ALA A 75 16.69 8.66 -15.86
N GLN A 76 15.63 8.55 -16.62
CA GLN A 76 14.54 9.51 -16.68
C GLN A 76 13.31 8.92 -15.99
N ILE A 77 12.56 9.76 -15.27
CA ILE A 77 11.22 9.37 -14.78
C ILE A 77 10.30 9.37 -16.01
N PRO A 78 9.67 8.23 -16.36
CA PRO A 78 8.71 8.20 -17.46
C PRO A 78 7.61 9.24 -17.24
N ALA A 79 7.09 9.82 -18.31
CA ALA A 79 6.12 10.92 -18.23
C ALA A 79 4.85 10.52 -17.47
N ASP A 80 4.48 9.24 -17.54
CA ASP A 80 3.34 8.63 -16.83
C ASP A 80 3.68 8.15 -15.41
N LYS A 81 4.78 8.54 -14.82
CA LYS A 81 5.20 8.16 -13.46
C LYS A 81 5.59 9.40 -12.64
N ALA A 82 5.42 9.31 -11.34
CA ALA A 82 5.92 10.31 -10.40
C ALA A 82 7.25 9.89 -9.76
N SER A 83 7.59 8.60 -9.86
CA SER A 83 8.86 8.04 -9.41
C SER A 83 9.29 6.90 -10.33
N TRP A 84 10.60 6.65 -10.39
CA TRP A 84 11.19 5.56 -11.16
C TRP A 84 12.33 4.92 -10.38
N GLY A 85 12.44 3.60 -10.42
CA GLY A 85 13.46 2.84 -9.69
C GLY A 85 13.19 1.35 -9.73
N SER A 86 13.94 0.54 -8.98
CA SER A 86 13.91 -0.93 -9.04
C SER A 86 12.51 -1.52 -8.89
N PHE A 87 11.72 -1.05 -7.94
CA PHE A 87 10.32 -1.49 -7.79
C PHE A 87 9.44 -1.10 -8.98
N ASN A 88 9.64 0.10 -9.53
CA ASN A 88 8.86 0.58 -10.67
C ASN A 88 9.23 -0.18 -11.95
N GLU A 89 10.51 -0.46 -12.17
CA GLU A 89 11.00 -1.24 -13.30
C GLU A 89 10.41 -2.66 -13.29
N LEU A 90 10.41 -3.31 -12.12
CA LEU A 90 9.81 -4.64 -11.99
C LEU A 90 8.27 -4.61 -12.14
N ARG A 91 7.59 -3.57 -11.59
CA ARG A 91 6.14 -3.39 -11.81
C ARG A 91 5.82 -3.18 -13.28
N GLU A 92 6.60 -2.40 -13.99
CA GLU A 92 6.43 -2.18 -15.45
C GLU A 92 6.60 -3.48 -16.22
N LYS A 93 7.64 -4.28 -15.92
CA LYS A 93 7.84 -5.63 -16.48
C LYS A 93 6.63 -6.53 -16.20
N THR A 94 6.13 -6.51 -14.98
CA THR A 94 4.95 -7.29 -14.57
C THR A 94 3.69 -6.87 -15.32
N ASP A 95 3.49 -5.55 -15.49
CA ASP A 95 2.38 -4.98 -16.27
C ASP A 95 2.47 -5.41 -17.75
N LEU A 96 3.65 -5.33 -18.37
CA LEU A 96 3.86 -5.77 -19.76
C LEU A 96 3.61 -7.28 -19.94
N ASN A 97 4.08 -8.09 -19.00
CA ASN A 97 3.81 -9.53 -18.98
C ASN A 97 2.30 -9.81 -18.82
N SER A 98 1.64 -9.07 -17.96
CA SER A 98 0.20 -9.17 -17.73
C SER A 98 -0.61 -8.70 -18.96
N LEU A 99 -0.17 -7.66 -19.66
CA LEU A 99 -0.78 -7.25 -20.93
C LEU A 99 -0.66 -8.32 -22.02
N LYS A 100 0.47 -9.04 -22.09
CA LYS A 100 0.61 -10.18 -23.03
C LYS A 100 -0.36 -11.32 -22.70
N ILE A 101 -0.62 -11.59 -21.40
CA ILE A 101 -1.65 -12.56 -20.99
C ILE A 101 -3.02 -12.05 -21.42
N LEU A 102 -3.33 -10.80 -21.13
CA LEU A 102 -4.63 -10.17 -21.44
C LEU A 102 -4.89 -10.18 -22.95
N ASP A 103 -3.91 -9.80 -23.77
CA ASP A 103 -4.03 -9.83 -25.24
C ASP A 103 -4.36 -11.23 -25.79
N ASN A 104 -3.81 -12.28 -25.21
CA ASN A 104 -4.15 -13.64 -25.57
C ASN A 104 -5.56 -14.01 -25.12
N LEU A 105 -5.92 -13.67 -23.87
CA LEU A 105 -7.25 -13.90 -23.32
C LEU A 105 -8.35 -13.19 -24.15
N LEU A 106 -8.07 -12.00 -24.67
CA LEU A 106 -9.03 -11.24 -25.48
C LEU A 106 -9.32 -11.87 -26.86
N LYS A 107 -8.47 -12.80 -27.34
CA LYS A 107 -8.66 -13.52 -28.61
C LYS A 107 -9.51 -14.79 -28.45
N GLU A 108 -9.69 -15.27 -27.24
CA GLU A 108 -10.42 -16.49 -26.93
C GLU A 108 -11.93 -16.21 -26.75
N THR A 109 -12.74 -17.26 -26.85
CA THR A 109 -14.17 -17.19 -26.53
C THR A 109 -14.45 -17.90 -25.24
N TYR A 110 -15.06 -17.20 -24.31
CA TYR A 110 -15.41 -17.75 -22.99
C TYR A 110 -16.91 -17.86 -22.80
N ALA A 111 -17.35 -18.93 -22.16
CA ALA A 111 -18.73 -19.10 -21.75
C ALA A 111 -19.13 -18.05 -20.68
N LYS A 112 -20.39 -17.61 -20.73
CA LYS A 112 -20.93 -16.67 -19.74
C LYS A 112 -20.77 -17.20 -18.32
N GLY A 113 -20.36 -16.32 -17.41
CA GLY A 113 -20.13 -16.63 -16.00
C GLY A 113 -18.71 -17.12 -15.66
N THR A 114 -17.88 -17.40 -16.67
CA THR A 114 -16.46 -17.78 -16.44
C THR A 114 -15.60 -16.57 -16.05
N GLU A 115 -14.46 -16.82 -15.42
CA GLU A 115 -13.49 -15.76 -15.06
C GLU A 115 -12.98 -15.04 -16.32
N GLY A 116 -12.70 -15.79 -17.40
CA GLY A 116 -12.26 -15.22 -18.68
C GLY A 116 -13.26 -14.24 -19.28
N GLN A 117 -14.57 -14.61 -19.32
CA GLN A 117 -15.62 -13.70 -19.77
C GLN A 117 -15.68 -12.42 -18.92
N LYS A 118 -15.61 -12.55 -17.59
CA LYS A 118 -15.66 -11.39 -16.70
C LYS A 118 -14.48 -10.43 -16.92
N ILE A 119 -13.28 -10.97 -17.14
CA ILE A 119 -12.08 -10.18 -17.46
C ILE A 119 -12.29 -9.46 -18.80
N GLN A 120 -12.75 -10.15 -19.83
CA GLN A 120 -13.03 -9.56 -21.16
C GLN A 120 -14.03 -8.41 -21.07
N ASP A 121 -15.13 -8.59 -20.34
CA ASP A 121 -16.19 -7.59 -20.26
C ASP A 121 -15.82 -6.38 -19.40
N ILE A 122 -15.04 -6.55 -18.32
CA ILE A 122 -14.44 -5.43 -17.60
C ILE A 122 -13.50 -4.65 -18.52
N TYR A 123 -12.61 -5.33 -19.26
CA TYR A 123 -11.72 -4.67 -20.20
C TYR A 123 -12.50 -3.93 -21.29
N ALA A 124 -13.46 -4.60 -21.94
CA ALA A 124 -14.24 -4.02 -23.03
C ALA A 124 -15.05 -2.78 -22.60
N THR A 125 -15.66 -2.83 -21.39
CA THR A 125 -16.41 -1.68 -20.85
C THR A 125 -15.48 -0.56 -20.38
N TYR A 126 -14.25 -0.87 -19.94
CA TYR A 126 -13.23 0.13 -19.62
C TYR A 126 -12.76 0.89 -20.84
N MET A 127 -12.46 0.17 -21.92
CA MET A 127 -11.95 0.72 -23.17
C MET A 127 -12.98 1.47 -24.01
N ASP A 128 -14.29 1.33 -23.70
CA ASP A 128 -15.38 1.97 -24.43
C ASP A 128 -15.53 3.46 -24.09
N MET A 129 -14.52 4.25 -24.48
CA MET A 129 -14.51 5.67 -24.17
C MET A 129 -15.59 6.45 -24.93
N ASP A 130 -15.99 5.99 -26.12
CA ASP A 130 -17.08 6.62 -26.88
C ASP A 130 -18.39 6.54 -26.11
N LYS A 131 -18.73 5.36 -25.58
CA LYS A 131 -19.90 5.15 -24.73
C LYS A 131 -19.81 5.96 -23.44
N ARG A 132 -18.64 5.94 -22.76
CA ARG A 132 -18.41 6.68 -21.53
C ARG A 132 -18.56 8.20 -21.75
N ASN A 133 -18.04 8.74 -22.85
CA ASN A 133 -18.18 10.15 -23.22
C ASN A 133 -19.62 10.52 -23.59
N ALA A 134 -20.34 9.65 -24.30
CA ALA A 134 -21.75 9.85 -24.61
C ALA A 134 -22.63 9.85 -23.36
N ASP A 135 -22.33 9.00 -22.41
CA ASP A 135 -23.09 8.88 -21.15
C ASP A 135 -22.79 10.02 -20.15
N GLY A 136 -21.55 10.55 -20.13
CA GLY A 136 -21.12 11.57 -19.18
C GLY A 136 -21.39 11.14 -17.74
N ILE A 137 -22.14 11.94 -16.98
CA ILE A 137 -22.55 11.63 -15.61
C ILE A 137 -23.85 10.80 -15.51
N ALA A 138 -24.43 10.36 -16.65
CA ALA A 138 -25.69 9.59 -16.62
C ALA A 138 -25.64 8.34 -15.73
N PRO A 139 -24.53 7.58 -15.68
CA PRO A 139 -24.45 6.41 -14.82
C PRO A 139 -24.70 6.67 -13.33
N ILE A 140 -24.33 7.85 -12.82
CA ILE A 140 -24.51 8.22 -11.40
C ILE A 140 -25.79 9.02 -11.12
N LYS A 141 -26.58 9.39 -12.13
CA LYS A 141 -27.79 10.22 -11.94
C LYS A 141 -28.82 9.59 -10.99
N GLY A 142 -28.96 8.27 -11.04
CA GLY A 142 -29.85 7.55 -10.13
C GLY A 142 -29.45 7.69 -8.68
N ASP A 143 -28.16 7.64 -8.38
CA ASP A 143 -27.64 7.78 -7.02
C ASP A 143 -27.66 9.25 -6.57
N LEU A 144 -27.40 10.21 -7.47
CA LEU A 144 -27.60 11.64 -7.20
C LEU A 144 -29.08 11.95 -6.84
N ALA A 145 -30.04 11.35 -7.57
CA ALA A 145 -31.46 11.52 -7.26
C ALA A 145 -31.85 10.96 -5.90
N LYS A 146 -31.25 9.84 -5.45
CA LYS A 146 -31.44 9.29 -4.10
C LYS A 146 -30.94 10.27 -3.03
N ILE A 147 -29.78 10.92 -3.28
CA ILE A 147 -29.25 11.95 -2.37
C ILE A 147 -30.19 13.16 -2.32
N ASP A 148 -30.72 13.58 -3.48
CA ASP A 148 -31.69 14.70 -3.54
C ASP A 148 -32.99 14.41 -2.77
N ALA A 149 -33.41 13.16 -2.73
CA ALA A 149 -34.61 12.72 -2.03
C ALA A 149 -34.47 12.75 -0.50
N ILE A 150 -33.27 12.87 0.06
CA ILE A 150 -33.03 12.94 1.51
C ILE A 150 -33.66 14.24 2.08
N LYS A 151 -34.61 14.10 3.00
CA LYS A 151 -35.30 15.21 3.67
C LYS A 151 -35.10 15.24 5.18
N THR A 152 -34.78 14.08 5.77
CA THR A 152 -34.64 13.90 7.22
C THR A 152 -33.38 13.11 7.55
N MET A 153 -32.98 13.10 8.81
CA MET A 153 -31.89 12.24 9.29
C MET A 153 -32.21 10.74 9.12
N ALA A 154 -33.49 10.37 9.19
CA ALA A 154 -33.91 8.99 8.93
C ALA A 154 -33.72 8.61 7.47
N ASP A 155 -34.02 9.52 6.52
CA ASP A 155 -33.74 9.30 5.09
C ASP A 155 -32.23 9.20 4.84
N LEU A 156 -31.44 10.06 5.50
CA LEU A 156 -29.98 10.00 5.42
C LEU A 156 -29.46 8.64 5.87
N GLN A 157 -29.91 8.16 7.03
CA GLN A 157 -29.48 6.86 7.55
C GLN A 157 -29.83 5.71 6.57
N LYS A 158 -31.03 5.73 5.99
CA LYS A 158 -31.46 4.76 4.99
C LYS A 158 -30.55 4.80 3.75
N TYR A 159 -30.23 6.01 3.26
CA TYR A 159 -29.32 6.20 2.14
C TYR A 159 -27.92 5.67 2.47
N LEU A 160 -27.36 5.97 3.65
CA LEU A 160 -26.01 5.55 4.04
C LEU A 160 -25.87 4.02 4.17
N VAL A 161 -26.95 3.29 4.52
CA VAL A 161 -26.97 1.82 4.45
C VAL A 161 -26.76 1.33 3.01
N GLU A 162 -27.46 1.90 2.04
CA GLU A 162 -27.30 1.52 0.64
C GLU A 162 -25.94 1.96 0.07
N ALA A 163 -25.51 3.18 0.40
CA ALA A 163 -24.22 3.72 -0.02
C ALA A 163 -23.02 2.89 0.51
N THR A 164 -23.16 2.28 1.69
CA THR A 164 -22.11 1.40 2.23
C THR A 164 -21.89 0.14 1.38
N LYS A 165 -22.94 -0.40 0.75
CA LYS A 165 -22.84 -1.59 -0.12
C LYS A 165 -21.95 -1.35 -1.34
N THR A 166 -21.85 -0.11 -1.77
CA THR A 166 -21.06 0.31 -2.94
C THR A 166 -19.80 1.09 -2.59
N GLY A 167 -19.51 1.28 -1.28
CA GLY A 167 -18.38 2.07 -0.82
C GLY A 167 -18.57 3.59 -0.87
N ASP A 168 -19.79 4.06 -1.15
CA ASP A 168 -20.12 5.48 -1.35
C ASP A 168 -20.50 6.21 -0.05
N ASN A 169 -20.36 5.58 1.14
CA ASN A 169 -20.59 6.23 2.43
C ASN A 169 -19.30 6.91 2.92
N PRO A 170 -19.21 8.26 2.88
CA PRO A 170 -17.96 8.95 3.22
C PRO A 170 -17.81 9.26 4.72
N PHE A 171 -18.79 8.96 5.56
CA PHE A 171 -18.77 9.32 6.97
C PHE A 171 -18.35 8.17 7.88
N TYR A 172 -18.82 6.97 7.58
CA TYR A 172 -18.51 5.75 8.31
C TYR A 172 -18.87 4.53 7.45
N GLY A 173 -18.30 3.42 7.80
CA GLY A 173 -18.60 2.14 7.18
C GLY A 173 -18.39 1.04 8.19
N TRP A 174 -18.40 -0.20 7.73
CA TRP A 174 -18.00 -1.34 8.52
C TRP A 174 -17.18 -2.30 7.64
N GLY A 175 -16.38 -3.11 8.29
CA GLY A 175 -15.63 -4.18 7.65
C GLY A 175 -15.33 -5.27 8.66
N VAL A 176 -14.89 -6.43 8.18
CA VAL A 176 -14.56 -7.57 9.03
C VAL A 176 -13.06 -7.81 9.00
N TYR A 177 -12.48 -7.92 10.18
CA TYR A 177 -11.07 -8.24 10.36
C TYR A 177 -10.92 -9.12 11.60
N ALA A 178 -9.78 -9.77 11.75
CA ALA A 178 -9.51 -10.52 12.98
C ALA A 178 -9.64 -9.62 14.22
N ASP A 179 -10.23 -10.12 15.27
CA ASP A 179 -10.21 -9.44 16.56
C ASP A 179 -8.77 -9.37 17.06
N LEU A 180 -8.24 -8.16 17.27
CA LEU A 180 -6.84 -8.01 17.69
C LEU A 180 -6.50 -8.72 19.00
N LYS A 181 -7.48 -8.92 19.90
CA LYS A 181 -7.27 -9.65 21.17
C LYS A 181 -7.68 -11.12 21.11
N ASN A 182 -8.27 -11.56 20.01
CA ASN A 182 -8.60 -12.95 19.73
C ASN A 182 -8.47 -13.24 18.23
N SER A 183 -7.26 -13.38 17.76
CA SER A 183 -6.89 -13.47 16.35
C SER A 183 -7.54 -14.61 15.56
N THR A 184 -8.19 -15.56 16.25
CA THR A 184 -8.92 -16.67 15.61
C THR A 184 -10.33 -16.31 15.20
N ASP A 185 -10.89 -15.23 15.74
CA ASP A 185 -12.26 -14.79 15.49
C ASP A 185 -12.31 -13.51 14.68
N ASN A 186 -13.25 -13.46 13.75
CA ASN A 186 -13.56 -12.22 13.05
C ASN A 186 -14.34 -11.27 13.95
N ALA A 187 -14.04 -9.98 13.87
CA ALA A 187 -14.78 -8.91 14.52
C ALA A 187 -15.21 -7.87 13.49
N VAL A 188 -16.31 -7.17 13.79
CA VAL A 188 -16.79 -6.04 12.98
C VAL A 188 -16.10 -4.77 13.46
N TYR A 189 -15.47 -4.07 12.55
CA TYR A 189 -14.83 -2.79 12.77
C TYR A 189 -15.61 -1.66 12.11
N MET A 190 -15.66 -0.52 12.77
CA MET A 190 -16.27 0.68 12.21
C MET A 190 -15.20 1.55 11.54
N GLY A 191 -15.47 1.93 10.28
CA GLY A 191 -14.62 2.83 9.49
C GLY A 191 -14.75 4.29 9.93
N ASP A 192 -13.88 5.15 9.37
CA ASP A 192 -13.85 6.59 9.65
C ASP A 192 -14.21 7.43 8.42
N VAL A 193 -14.05 8.75 8.53
CA VAL A 193 -14.33 9.70 7.45
C VAL A 193 -13.37 9.54 6.27
N ASN A 194 -13.92 9.58 5.06
CA ASN A 194 -13.15 9.59 3.83
C ASN A 194 -12.74 11.03 3.48
N LEU A 195 -11.50 11.40 3.83
CA LEU A 195 -10.90 12.69 3.50
C LEU A 195 -10.44 12.72 2.03
N GLY A 196 -10.38 13.91 1.44
CA GLY A 196 -9.87 14.10 0.06
C GLY A 196 -8.35 14.13 -0.04
N LEU A 197 -7.67 14.45 1.05
CA LEU A 197 -6.21 14.43 1.21
C LEU A 197 -5.82 13.57 2.41
N GLY A 198 -4.53 13.24 2.53
CA GLY A 198 -4.02 12.60 3.75
C GLY A 198 -4.23 13.47 4.97
N ARG A 199 -4.48 12.84 6.14
CA ARG A 199 -4.78 13.58 7.40
C ARG A 199 -3.73 14.61 7.78
N ASP A 200 -2.46 14.37 7.48
CA ASP A 200 -1.34 15.25 7.80
C ASP A 200 -1.47 16.64 7.14
N TYR A 201 -2.07 16.69 5.94
CA TYR A 201 -2.35 17.98 5.28
C TYR A 201 -3.29 18.88 6.09
N TYR A 202 -4.23 18.28 6.83
CA TYR A 202 -5.23 19.01 7.62
C TYR A 202 -4.80 19.22 9.08
N GLN A 203 -3.98 18.31 9.62
CA GLN A 203 -3.58 18.35 11.04
C GLN A 203 -2.39 19.26 11.31
N LYS A 204 -1.58 19.60 10.29
CA LYS A 204 -0.38 20.44 10.41
C LYS A 204 -0.57 21.72 9.60
N ASP A 205 -0.56 22.86 10.29
CA ASP A 205 -0.61 24.16 9.62
C ASP A 205 0.80 24.58 9.18
N ASN A 206 1.01 24.64 7.86
CA ASN A 206 2.21 25.19 7.21
C ASN A 206 1.86 25.67 5.80
N GLU A 207 2.76 26.44 5.18
CA GLU A 207 2.53 27.08 3.88
C GLU A 207 2.22 26.06 2.78
N GLU A 208 2.98 24.95 2.74
CA GLU A 208 2.81 23.89 1.73
C GLU A 208 1.45 23.19 1.85
N ASN A 209 1.02 22.86 3.09
CA ASN A 209 -0.28 22.26 3.34
C ASN A 209 -1.41 23.22 2.97
N THR A 210 -1.29 24.52 3.32
CA THR A 210 -2.26 25.56 2.98
C THR A 210 -2.41 25.68 1.47
N LYS A 211 -1.29 25.69 0.73
CA LYS A 211 -1.27 25.73 -0.73
C LYS A 211 -1.95 24.50 -1.33
N THR A 212 -1.61 23.30 -0.86
CA THR A 212 -2.17 22.04 -1.36
C THR A 212 -3.68 21.96 -1.09
N ILE A 213 -4.14 22.37 0.10
CA ILE A 213 -5.57 22.47 0.43
C ILE A 213 -6.28 23.49 -0.48
N GLY A 214 -5.64 24.62 -0.81
CA GLY A 214 -6.16 25.58 -1.77
C GLY A 214 -6.37 24.96 -3.16
N GLN A 215 -5.38 24.22 -3.66
CA GLN A 215 -5.47 23.50 -4.94
C GLN A 215 -6.56 22.39 -4.90
N TYR A 216 -6.73 21.71 -3.78
CA TYR A 216 -7.81 20.77 -3.58
C TYR A 216 -9.19 21.44 -3.62
N LYS A 217 -9.33 22.63 -2.99
CA LYS A 217 -10.55 23.43 -3.08
C LYS A 217 -10.88 23.82 -4.53
N ASP A 218 -9.88 24.20 -5.32
CA ASP A 218 -10.06 24.54 -6.73
C ASP A 218 -10.54 23.32 -7.54
N TYR A 219 -10.00 22.15 -7.25
CA TYR A 219 -10.48 20.89 -7.82
C TYR A 219 -11.95 20.60 -7.46
N LEU A 220 -12.30 20.70 -6.17
CA LEU A 220 -13.68 20.52 -5.70
C LEU A 220 -14.65 21.55 -6.35
N THR A 221 -14.20 22.78 -6.54
CA THR A 221 -14.96 23.83 -7.24
C THR A 221 -15.34 23.39 -8.66
N LYS A 222 -14.40 22.79 -9.39
CA LYS A 222 -14.67 22.24 -10.73
C LYS A 222 -15.68 21.08 -10.69
N LEU A 223 -15.59 20.18 -9.69
CA LEU A 223 -16.57 19.10 -9.51
C LEU A 223 -17.98 19.66 -9.22
N TYR A 224 -18.10 20.65 -8.33
CA TYR A 224 -19.39 21.30 -8.06
C TYR A 224 -19.93 22.06 -9.28
N THR A 225 -19.08 22.59 -10.14
CA THR A 225 -19.48 23.18 -11.43
C THR A 225 -20.11 22.12 -12.33
N VAL A 226 -19.51 20.92 -12.43
CA VAL A 226 -20.08 19.78 -13.18
C VAL A 226 -21.45 19.36 -12.60
N LEU A 227 -21.62 19.41 -11.28
CA LEU A 227 -22.88 19.12 -10.59
C LEU A 227 -23.94 20.26 -10.76
N GLY A 228 -23.60 21.39 -11.40
CA GLY A 228 -24.52 22.49 -11.69
C GLY A 228 -24.78 23.44 -10.50
N TYR A 229 -23.89 23.51 -9.55
CA TYR A 229 -24.03 24.43 -8.40
C TYR A 229 -23.83 25.90 -8.83
N LYS A 230 -24.68 26.79 -8.34
CA LYS A 230 -24.57 28.25 -8.64
C LYS A 230 -23.37 28.91 -7.98
N ASN A 231 -22.97 28.43 -6.79
CA ASN A 231 -21.83 28.95 -6.02
C ASN A 231 -20.87 27.80 -5.66
N PRO A 232 -20.16 27.24 -6.67
CA PRO A 232 -19.34 26.05 -6.50
C PRO A 232 -18.17 26.27 -5.51
N GLU A 233 -17.57 27.48 -5.50
CA GLU A 233 -16.46 27.79 -4.57
C GLU A 233 -16.90 27.77 -3.11
N VAL A 234 -18.14 28.26 -2.83
CA VAL A 234 -18.70 28.24 -1.47
C VAL A 234 -18.97 26.80 -1.03
N ALA A 235 -19.46 25.94 -1.93
CA ALA A 235 -19.67 24.53 -1.63
C ALA A 235 -18.34 23.81 -1.40
N ALA A 236 -17.33 24.07 -2.22
CA ALA A 236 -15.99 23.52 -2.07
C ALA A 236 -15.34 23.94 -0.73
N GLN A 237 -15.46 25.22 -0.33
CA GLN A 237 -14.91 25.70 0.93
C GLN A 237 -15.54 24.98 2.12
N LYS A 238 -16.86 24.73 2.11
CA LYS A 238 -17.52 23.99 3.19
C LYS A 238 -17.01 22.54 3.32
N VAL A 239 -16.64 21.90 2.20
CA VAL A 239 -16.00 20.57 2.24
C VAL A 239 -14.64 20.64 2.90
N VAL A 240 -13.80 21.59 2.51
CA VAL A 240 -12.48 21.78 3.12
C VAL A 240 -12.59 22.06 4.62
N ASP A 241 -13.51 22.93 5.03
CA ASP A 241 -13.73 23.28 6.45
C ASP A 241 -14.19 22.05 7.25
N PHE A 242 -15.08 21.24 6.68
CA PHE A 242 -15.53 19.99 7.27
C PHE A 242 -14.39 18.98 7.39
N GLU A 243 -13.65 18.71 6.30
CA GLU A 243 -12.56 17.76 6.30
C GLU A 243 -11.44 18.18 7.27
N LYS A 244 -11.12 19.48 7.33
CA LYS A 244 -10.17 20.03 8.32
C LYS A 244 -10.63 19.76 9.74
N THR A 245 -11.92 20.01 10.04
CA THR A 245 -12.48 19.78 11.37
C THR A 245 -12.53 18.30 11.74
N ALA A 246 -12.95 17.46 10.80
CA ALA A 246 -13.00 16.00 11.01
C ALA A 246 -11.61 15.40 11.20
N ALA A 247 -10.61 15.82 10.41
CA ALA A 247 -9.24 15.34 10.52
C ALA A 247 -8.59 15.62 11.88
N GLN A 248 -8.97 16.72 12.57
CA GLN A 248 -8.48 17.01 13.94
C GLN A 248 -8.96 15.97 14.97
N THR A 249 -9.98 15.18 14.66
CA THR A 249 -10.48 14.12 15.54
C THR A 249 -9.85 12.76 15.25
N LEU A 250 -8.99 12.66 14.22
CA LEU A 250 -8.31 11.43 13.85
C LEU A 250 -6.97 11.30 14.54
N ILE A 251 -6.55 10.06 14.79
CA ILE A 251 -5.23 9.74 15.36
C ILE A 251 -4.13 10.30 14.44
N PRO A 252 -3.17 11.09 14.93
CA PRO A 252 -2.05 11.58 14.13
C PRO A 252 -1.19 10.44 13.55
N ASN A 253 -0.53 10.69 12.41
CA ASN A 253 0.30 9.70 11.75
C ASN A 253 1.39 9.12 12.66
N GLU A 254 1.98 9.93 13.55
CA GLU A 254 3.00 9.50 14.51
C GLU A 254 2.50 8.46 15.52
N LYS A 255 1.19 8.36 15.74
CA LYS A 255 0.56 7.44 16.71
C LYS A 255 -0.27 6.34 16.07
N ILE A 256 -0.46 6.39 14.74
CA ILE A 256 -1.36 5.43 14.06
C ILE A 256 -0.82 3.98 14.08
N ARG A 257 0.45 3.80 14.41
CA ARG A 257 1.07 2.47 14.53
C ARG A 257 0.78 1.80 15.88
N ASP A 258 0.27 2.52 16.87
CA ASP A 258 -0.15 1.94 18.17
C ASP A 258 -1.53 1.28 18.01
N ALA A 259 -1.53 -0.05 17.93
CA ALA A 259 -2.76 -0.84 17.80
C ALA A 259 -3.70 -0.70 19.01
N ASN A 260 -3.19 -0.35 20.20
CA ASN A 260 -4.03 -0.15 21.38
C ASN A 260 -4.93 1.09 21.24
N LEU A 261 -4.47 2.14 20.56
CA LEU A 261 -5.29 3.33 20.30
C LEU A 261 -6.45 3.02 19.34
N GLN A 262 -6.28 2.03 18.47
CA GLN A 262 -7.27 1.62 17.46
C GLN A 262 -8.21 0.50 17.93
N TYR A 263 -7.97 -0.08 19.11
CA TYR A 263 -8.79 -1.17 19.63
C TYR A 263 -9.77 -0.69 20.70
N ASN A 264 -10.91 -0.15 20.28
CA ASN A 264 -11.95 0.39 21.16
C ASN A 264 -13.27 -0.39 20.99
N PRO A 265 -13.42 -1.58 21.62
CA PRO A 265 -14.64 -2.37 21.52
C PRO A 265 -15.82 -1.63 22.17
N LYS A 266 -16.98 -1.69 21.51
CA LYS A 266 -18.25 -1.14 21.97
C LYS A 266 -19.36 -2.13 21.73
N THR A 267 -20.17 -2.42 22.76
CA THR A 267 -21.44 -3.08 22.58
C THR A 267 -22.40 -2.19 21.79
N LEU A 268 -23.45 -2.76 21.20
CA LEU A 268 -24.44 -1.97 20.46
C LEU A 268 -25.14 -0.92 21.35
N SER A 269 -25.31 -1.20 22.66
CA SER A 269 -25.86 -0.23 23.63
C SER A 269 -24.91 0.95 23.87
N GLU A 270 -23.61 0.67 24.04
CA GLU A 270 -22.59 1.71 24.17
C GLU A 270 -22.45 2.53 22.88
N LEU A 271 -22.51 1.87 21.72
CA LEU A 271 -22.47 2.54 20.42
C LEU A 271 -23.65 3.51 20.26
N LYS A 272 -24.86 3.10 20.66
CA LYS A 272 -26.06 3.95 20.66
C LYS A 272 -25.94 5.12 21.61
N SER A 273 -25.25 4.95 22.74
CA SER A 273 -25.02 6.00 23.71
C SER A 273 -23.96 7.00 23.24
N LEU A 274 -22.97 6.52 22.46
CA LEU A 274 -21.86 7.31 21.94
C LEU A 274 -22.31 8.26 20.83
N VAL A 275 -23.20 7.80 19.92
CA VAL A 275 -23.73 8.56 18.78
C VAL A 275 -25.26 8.57 18.86
N LYS A 276 -25.86 9.75 18.92
CA LYS A 276 -27.30 9.93 19.17
C LYS A 276 -28.10 10.34 17.93
N ASN A 277 -27.48 11.10 17.03
CA ASN A 277 -28.16 11.65 15.85
C ASN A 277 -28.28 10.63 14.71
N VAL A 278 -27.48 9.57 14.75
CA VAL A 278 -27.51 8.44 13.84
C VAL A 278 -27.61 7.15 14.65
N ASP A 279 -28.62 6.32 14.37
CA ASP A 279 -28.79 5.03 15.04
C ASP A 279 -27.87 3.98 14.42
N LEU A 280 -26.59 3.96 14.86
CA LEU A 280 -25.59 3.04 14.33
C LEU A 280 -25.95 1.56 14.54
N PRO A 281 -26.55 1.10 15.67
CA PRO A 281 -27.07 -0.26 15.80
C PRO A 281 -28.11 -0.61 14.72
N SER A 282 -29.07 0.28 14.47
CA SER A 282 -30.05 0.07 13.38
C SER A 282 -29.42 0.11 12.00
N TYR A 283 -28.40 0.96 11.80
CA TYR A 283 -27.61 0.98 10.57
C TYR A 283 -26.96 -0.39 10.31
N LEU A 284 -26.24 -0.95 11.27
CA LEU A 284 -25.60 -2.27 11.15
C LEU A 284 -26.63 -3.37 10.85
N LYS A 285 -27.72 -3.41 11.60
CA LYS A 285 -28.83 -4.36 11.38
C LYS A 285 -29.39 -4.27 9.95
N ASN A 286 -29.66 -3.05 9.47
CA ASN A 286 -30.20 -2.83 8.12
C ASN A 286 -29.18 -3.10 7.01
N ALA A 287 -27.89 -2.98 7.33
CA ALA A 287 -26.79 -3.40 6.48
C ALA A 287 -26.59 -4.95 6.44
N GLY A 288 -27.33 -5.70 7.25
CA GLY A 288 -27.23 -7.17 7.33
C GLY A 288 -26.16 -7.66 8.30
N VAL A 289 -25.54 -6.74 9.06
CA VAL A 289 -24.48 -7.08 10.03
C VAL A 289 -25.09 -7.54 11.35
N ASN A 290 -25.00 -8.83 11.60
CA ASN A 290 -25.49 -9.43 12.86
C ASN A 290 -24.32 -9.60 13.83
N THR A 291 -24.15 -8.64 14.73
CA THR A 291 -23.08 -8.62 15.76
C THR A 291 -23.63 -8.03 17.06
N ASP A 292 -23.04 -8.39 18.18
CA ASP A 292 -23.35 -7.83 19.50
C ASP A 292 -22.43 -6.65 19.89
N ARG A 293 -21.29 -6.52 19.20
CA ARG A 293 -20.28 -5.48 19.41
C ARG A 293 -19.56 -5.10 18.12
N VAL A 294 -18.94 -3.95 18.16
CA VAL A 294 -18.04 -3.45 17.12
C VAL A 294 -16.73 -2.95 17.73
N ILE A 295 -15.68 -2.85 16.93
CA ILE A 295 -14.43 -2.20 17.30
C ILE A 295 -14.32 -0.88 16.54
N ILE A 296 -14.02 0.21 17.25
CA ILE A 296 -13.86 1.55 16.68
C ILE A 296 -12.36 1.88 16.64
N GLY A 297 -11.82 2.15 15.44
CA GLY A 297 -10.44 2.58 15.28
C GLY A 297 -10.22 4.04 15.69
N GLU A 298 -11.07 4.93 15.23
CA GLU A 298 -10.97 6.39 15.45
C GLU A 298 -12.02 6.87 16.47
N LEU A 299 -11.81 6.54 17.75
CA LEU A 299 -12.81 6.78 18.79
C LEU A 299 -13.21 8.24 18.94
N GLU A 300 -12.25 9.19 18.86
CA GLU A 300 -12.53 10.62 18.97
C GLU A 300 -13.39 11.15 17.83
N TYR A 301 -13.25 10.58 16.61
CA TYR A 301 -14.14 10.88 15.50
C TYR A 301 -15.60 10.52 15.85
N TYR A 302 -15.83 9.32 16.38
CA TYR A 302 -17.17 8.88 16.78
C TYR A 302 -17.78 9.70 17.91
N LYS A 303 -16.99 10.13 18.88
CA LYS A 303 -17.44 11.08 19.93
C LYS A 303 -17.89 12.44 19.38
N ASN A 304 -17.39 12.80 18.20
CA ASN A 304 -17.73 14.06 17.53
C ASN A 304 -18.73 13.87 16.37
N LEU A 305 -19.16 12.65 16.06
CA LEU A 305 -20.00 12.38 14.89
C LEU A 305 -21.32 13.14 14.89
N ASP A 306 -21.95 13.34 16.07
CA ASP A 306 -23.18 14.13 16.23
C ASP A 306 -23.01 15.62 15.86
N LYS A 307 -21.77 16.16 15.95
CA LYS A 307 -21.48 17.54 15.51
C LYS A 307 -21.49 17.63 13.97
N PHE A 308 -21.11 16.57 13.32
CA PHE A 308 -21.05 16.48 11.86
C PHE A 308 -22.40 16.10 11.27
N LEU A 309 -23.03 15.04 11.80
CA LEU A 309 -24.27 14.47 11.30
C LEU A 309 -25.45 14.88 12.19
N ASN A 310 -26.14 15.94 11.76
CA ASN A 310 -27.34 16.45 12.42
C ASN A 310 -28.26 17.15 11.42
N ALA A 311 -29.51 17.42 11.82
CA ALA A 311 -30.52 18.02 10.96
C ALA A 311 -30.15 19.40 10.42
N LYS A 312 -29.39 20.20 11.18
CA LYS A 312 -28.93 21.55 10.74
C LYS A 312 -27.94 21.43 9.58
N ASN A 313 -27.09 20.40 9.61
CA ASN A 313 -26.07 20.16 8.60
C ASN A 313 -26.60 19.38 7.38
N LEU A 314 -27.86 18.93 7.37
CA LEU A 314 -28.39 18.07 6.32
C LEU A 314 -28.22 18.64 4.89
N PRO A 315 -28.41 19.95 4.64
CA PRO A 315 -28.11 20.52 3.32
C PRO A 315 -26.65 20.34 2.90
N PHE A 316 -25.71 20.63 3.81
CA PHE A 316 -24.28 20.41 3.55
C PHE A 316 -23.95 18.93 3.36
N ILE A 317 -24.51 18.03 4.17
CA ILE A 317 -24.29 16.58 4.06
C ILE A 317 -24.69 16.07 2.65
N LYS A 318 -25.82 16.55 2.11
CA LYS A 318 -26.24 16.22 0.75
C LYS A 318 -25.23 16.71 -0.31
N ASP A 319 -24.76 17.95 -0.16
CA ASP A 319 -23.75 18.52 -1.08
C ASP A 319 -22.45 17.74 -1.00
N PHE A 320 -22.01 17.35 0.21
CA PHE A 320 -20.84 16.54 0.44
C PHE A 320 -20.98 15.14 -0.18
N LEU A 321 -22.10 14.45 0.02
CA LEU A 321 -22.39 13.15 -0.58
C LEU A 321 -22.29 13.19 -2.11
N LYS A 322 -22.85 14.23 -2.74
CA LYS A 322 -22.82 14.37 -4.21
C LYS A 322 -21.39 14.54 -4.74
N VAL A 323 -20.60 15.41 -4.12
CA VAL A 323 -19.24 15.63 -4.59
C VAL A 323 -18.34 14.44 -4.32
N LYS A 324 -18.54 13.72 -3.20
CA LYS A 324 -17.77 12.48 -2.92
C LYS A 324 -18.15 11.37 -3.90
N LEU A 325 -19.43 11.21 -4.25
CA LEU A 325 -19.88 10.26 -5.26
C LEU A 325 -19.27 10.60 -6.63
N LEU A 326 -19.31 11.86 -7.06
CA LEU A 326 -18.73 12.27 -8.34
C LEU A 326 -17.20 12.07 -8.34
N ASN A 327 -16.52 12.48 -7.27
CA ASN A 327 -15.07 12.31 -7.15
C ASN A 327 -14.66 10.82 -7.17
N GLY A 328 -15.38 9.96 -6.43
CA GLY A 328 -15.11 8.51 -6.41
C GLY A 328 -15.37 7.81 -7.74
N SER A 329 -16.22 8.39 -8.59
CA SER A 329 -16.59 7.83 -9.89
C SER A 329 -15.87 8.48 -11.07
N ALA A 330 -15.14 9.58 -10.87
CA ALA A 330 -14.63 10.43 -11.96
C ALA A 330 -13.80 9.66 -12.99
N SER A 331 -12.88 8.79 -12.56
CA SER A 331 -12.00 8.02 -13.45
C SER A 331 -12.71 6.92 -14.26
N VAL A 332 -13.94 6.60 -13.95
CA VAL A 332 -14.72 5.55 -14.62
C VAL A 332 -15.93 6.09 -15.37
N LEU A 333 -16.12 7.40 -15.35
CA LEU A 333 -17.10 8.13 -16.15
C LEU A 333 -16.49 8.61 -17.48
N ASP A 334 -16.77 9.85 -17.92
CA ASP A 334 -16.26 10.38 -19.17
C ASP A 334 -14.79 10.84 -19.08
N GLN A 335 -14.15 11.07 -20.22
CA GLN A 335 -12.76 11.52 -20.31
C GLN A 335 -12.53 12.85 -19.59
N LYS A 336 -13.49 13.78 -19.65
CA LYS A 336 -13.36 15.10 -19.02
C LYS A 336 -13.25 15.00 -17.49
N LEU A 337 -14.01 14.12 -16.87
CA LEU A 337 -13.95 13.88 -15.42
C LEU A 337 -12.70 13.11 -15.03
N ASP A 338 -12.32 12.12 -15.85
CA ASP A 338 -11.09 11.38 -15.72
C ASP A 338 -9.88 12.32 -15.74
N ASP A 339 -9.78 13.19 -16.74
CA ASP A 339 -8.72 14.21 -16.86
C ASP A 339 -8.74 15.19 -15.67
N LEU A 340 -9.92 15.62 -15.24
CA LEU A 340 -10.06 16.55 -14.12
C LEU A 340 -9.52 15.96 -12.80
N GLN A 341 -9.83 14.70 -12.54
CA GLN A 341 -9.32 13.99 -11.36
C GLN A 341 -7.80 13.83 -11.43
N PHE A 342 -7.29 13.46 -12.62
CA PHE A 342 -5.88 13.33 -12.84
C PHE A 342 -5.12 14.66 -12.67
N ASP A 343 -5.62 15.76 -13.21
CA ASP A 343 -4.99 17.08 -13.08
C ASP A 343 -4.73 17.46 -11.61
N PHE A 344 -5.58 17.00 -10.70
CA PHE A 344 -5.35 17.25 -9.29
C PHE A 344 -4.45 16.17 -8.66
N TYR A 345 -4.87 14.90 -8.61
CA TYR A 345 -4.15 13.86 -7.87
C TYR A 345 -2.86 13.42 -8.55
N GLY A 346 -2.84 13.35 -9.87
CA GLY A 346 -1.66 12.96 -10.65
C GLY A 346 -0.70 14.12 -10.83
N ARG A 347 -1.15 15.17 -11.53
CA ARG A 347 -0.27 16.26 -11.94
C ARG A 347 0.05 17.24 -10.82
N THR A 348 -0.96 17.67 -10.07
CA THR A 348 -0.78 18.69 -9.03
C THR A 348 -0.18 18.10 -7.77
N LEU A 349 -0.70 16.99 -7.28
CA LEU A 349 -0.27 16.40 -6.01
C LEU A 349 0.98 15.52 -6.16
N SER A 350 1.10 14.74 -7.25
CA SER A 350 2.19 13.79 -7.44
C SER A 350 3.23 14.23 -8.48
N GLY A 351 2.98 15.28 -9.27
CA GLY A 351 3.94 15.80 -10.24
C GLY A 351 4.14 14.97 -11.50
N GLN A 352 3.18 14.11 -11.82
CA GLN A 352 3.17 13.38 -13.08
C GLN A 352 2.92 14.32 -14.26
N LYS A 353 3.43 13.97 -15.41
CA LYS A 353 3.29 14.79 -16.64
C LYS A 353 2.15 14.30 -17.52
N GLU A 354 1.97 12.98 -17.61
CA GLU A 354 1.01 12.33 -18.53
C GLU A 354 0.24 11.20 -17.84
N GLN A 355 -0.91 10.80 -18.34
CA GLN A 355 -1.73 9.72 -17.83
C GLN A 355 -1.19 8.36 -18.33
N ARG A 356 -1.24 7.33 -17.50
CA ARG A 356 -0.91 5.97 -17.94
C ARG A 356 -1.79 5.55 -19.12
N ALA A 357 -1.21 4.81 -20.06
CA ALA A 357 -1.95 4.26 -21.19
C ALA A 357 -3.23 3.55 -20.75
N MET A 358 -4.31 3.71 -21.51
CA MET A 358 -5.65 3.22 -21.11
C MET A 358 -5.68 1.70 -20.87
N ASN A 359 -4.98 0.90 -21.69
CA ASN A 359 -4.86 -0.55 -21.50
C ASN A 359 -4.18 -0.92 -20.17
N LYS A 360 -3.15 -0.18 -19.73
CA LYS A 360 -2.51 -0.37 -18.43
C LYS A 360 -3.44 -0.01 -17.28
N ARG A 361 -4.29 1.02 -17.45
CA ARG A 361 -5.30 1.40 -16.46
C ARG A 361 -6.43 0.36 -16.40
N ALA A 362 -6.86 -0.16 -17.55
CA ALA A 362 -7.82 -1.26 -17.61
C ALA A 362 -7.28 -2.52 -16.91
N LEU A 363 -6.00 -2.86 -17.16
CA LEU A 363 -5.32 -3.95 -16.46
C LEU A 363 -5.28 -3.72 -14.95
N SER A 364 -4.97 -2.49 -14.50
CA SER A 364 -5.01 -2.15 -13.07
C SER A 364 -6.39 -2.34 -12.46
N THR A 365 -7.46 -2.00 -13.20
CA THR A 365 -8.84 -2.25 -12.78
C THR A 365 -9.12 -3.75 -12.67
N ILE A 366 -8.74 -4.55 -13.67
CA ILE A 366 -8.87 -6.02 -13.63
C ILE A 366 -8.14 -6.60 -12.42
N ASN A 367 -6.90 -6.17 -12.17
CA ASN A 367 -6.12 -6.60 -11.01
C ASN A 367 -6.78 -6.22 -9.67
N GLY A 368 -7.48 -5.10 -9.61
CA GLY A 368 -8.23 -4.67 -8.44
C GLY A 368 -9.50 -5.48 -8.17
N VAL A 369 -10.21 -5.91 -9.22
CA VAL A 369 -11.54 -6.51 -9.08
C VAL A 369 -11.57 -8.03 -9.31
N LEU A 370 -10.69 -8.57 -10.14
CA LEU A 370 -10.55 -9.99 -10.50
C LEU A 370 -9.11 -10.49 -10.29
N GLY A 371 -8.41 -9.91 -9.32
CA GLY A 371 -6.97 -10.03 -9.19
C GLY A 371 -6.46 -11.45 -9.01
N GLU A 372 -7.15 -12.32 -8.25
CA GLU A 372 -6.72 -13.71 -8.11
C GLU A 372 -7.08 -14.55 -9.35
N ALA A 373 -8.23 -14.27 -10.01
CA ALA A 373 -8.57 -14.92 -11.28
C ALA A 373 -7.49 -14.63 -12.35
N PHE A 374 -7.04 -13.37 -12.43
CA PHE A 374 -5.93 -12.99 -13.31
C PHE A 374 -4.58 -13.53 -12.82
N GLY A 375 -4.40 -13.58 -11.50
CA GLY A 375 -3.19 -14.09 -10.85
C GLY A 375 -2.87 -15.55 -11.17
N LYS A 376 -3.89 -16.42 -11.34
CA LYS A 376 -3.70 -17.80 -11.82
C LYS A 376 -2.96 -17.83 -13.16
N LEU A 377 -3.43 -17.03 -14.12
CA LEU A 377 -2.82 -16.97 -15.47
C LEU A 377 -1.40 -16.42 -15.44
N TYR A 378 -1.12 -15.49 -14.51
CA TYR A 378 0.21 -14.93 -14.31
C TYR A 378 1.19 -15.98 -13.75
N VAL A 379 0.78 -16.69 -12.71
CA VAL A 379 1.60 -17.72 -12.04
C VAL A 379 1.93 -18.87 -13.00
N ASP A 380 0.94 -19.38 -13.72
CA ASP A 380 1.12 -20.47 -14.68
C ASP A 380 2.19 -20.16 -15.74
N LYS A 381 2.42 -18.87 -16.02
CA LYS A 381 3.32 -18.43 -17.08
C LYS A 381 4.67 -17.91 -16.57
N TYR A 382 4.71 -17.29 -15.39
CA TYR A 382 5.88 -16.50 -14.96
C TYR A 382 6.44 -16.89 -13.59
N PHE A 383 5.96 -17.95 -12.94
CA PHE A 383 6.49 -18.41 -11.67
C PHE A 383 6.84 -19.89 -11.70
N SER A 384 8.12 -20.22 -11.44
CA SER A 384 8.61 -21.58 -11.50
C SER A 384 8.68 -22.26 -10.13
N ALA A 385 8.64 -23.61 -10.15
CA ALA A 385 8.81 -24.41 -8.94
C ALA A 385 10.22 -24.26 -8.34
N GLU A 386 11.22 -24.06 -9.18
CA GLU A 386 12.63 -23.86 -8.76
C GLU A 386 12.76 -22.56 -7.97
N ALA A 387 12.14 -21.46 -8.44
CA ALA A 387 12.12 -20.19 -7.73
C ALA A 387 11.47 -20.33 -6.34
N LYS A 388 10.38 -21.10 -6.23
CA LYS A 388 9.72 -21.39 -4.95
C LYS A 388 10.63 -22.17 -3.99
N ALA A 389 11.34 -23.18 -4.50
CA ALA A 389 12.24 -24.03 -3.70
C ALA A 389 13.43 -23.23 -3.14
N GLU A 390 14.04 -22.36 -3.97
CA GLU A 390 15.16 -21.52 -3.53
C GLU A 390 14.70 -20.50 -2.47
N MET A 391 13.51 -19.91 -2.62
CA MET A 391 12.93 -19.03 -1.63
C MET A 391 12.77 -19.70 -0.26
N VAL A 392 12.33 -20.97 -0.24
CA VAL A 392 12.22 -21.74 1.01
C VAL A 392 13.59 -21.90 1.67
N THR A 393 14.64 -22.17 0.86
CA THR A 393 16.01 -22.25 1.36
C THR A 393 16.48 -20.94 1.98
N LEU A 394 16.28 -19.80 1.32
CA LEU A 394 16.62 -18.49 1.85
C LEU A 394 15.93 -18.20 3.17
N ILE A 395 14.61 -18.44 3.24
CA ILE A 395 13.81 -18.23 4.45
C ILE A 395 14.31 -19.06 5.62
N ASP A 396 14.75 -20.31 5.37
CA ASP A 396 15.27 -21.18 6.41
C ASP A 396 16.57 -20.64 7.03
N TYR A 397 17.49 -20.15 6.20
CA TYR A 397 18.72 -19.49 6.68
C TYR A 397 18.41 -18.19 7.44
N LEU A 398 17.46 -17.37 6.96
CA LEU A 398 17.04 -16.17 7.66
C LEU A 398 16.41 -16.47 9.03
N LYS A 399 15.55 -17.48 9.11
CA LYS A 399 14.98 -17.91 10.42
C LYS A 399 16.07 -18.40 11.38
N LYS A 400 17.07 -19.16 10.90
CA LYS A 400 18.24 -19.56 11.73
C LYS A 400 19.04 -18.36 12.22
N SER A 401 19.30 -17.39 11.35
CA SER A 401 19.99 -16.15 11.73
C SER A 401 19.18 -15.37 12.77
N TYR A 402 17.88 -15.25 12.60
CA TYR A 402 16.99 -14.61 13.58
C TYR A 402 17.05 -15.27 14.97
N VAL A 403 17.01 -16.61 15.02
CA VAL A 403 17.17 -17.36 16.27
C VAL A 403 18.49 -17.00 16.96
N GLN A 404 19.58 -16.92 16.19
CA GLN A 404 20.88 -16.57 16.74
C GLN A 404 20.92 -15.12 17.25
N HIS A 405 20.37 -14.16 16.50
CA HIS A 405 20.29 -12.76 16.90
C HIS A 405 19.52 -12.60 18.21
N ILE A 406 18.27 -13.09 18.28
CA ILE A 406 17.43 -13.01 19.49
C ILE A 406 18.14 -13.66 20.70
N SER A 407 18.75 -14.83 20.52
CA SER A 407 19.44 -15.55 21.59
C SER A 407 20.62 -14.77 22.18
N ASN A 408 21.30 -13.97 21.35
CA ASN A 408 22.50 -13.22 21.71
C ASN A 408 22.23 -11.76 22.15
N LEU A 409 20.98 -11.29 22.14
CA LEU A 409 20.67 -9.94 22.60
C LEU A 409 21.02 -9.73 24.06
N SER A 410 21.93 -8.80 24.33
CA SER A 410 22.40 -8.51 25.71
C SER A 410 21.41 -7.69 26.53
N TRP A 411 20.56 -6.90 25.87
CA TRP A 411 19.60 -6.02 26.52
C TRP A 411 18.26 -6.69 26.87
N MET A 412 17.99 -7.88 26.32
CA MET A 412 16.75 -8.62 26.50
C MET A 412 16.93 -9.76 27.50
N SER A 413 16.00 -9.90 28.44
CA SER A 413 15.96 -11.00 29.42
C SER A 413 15.65 -12.35 28.77
N ASP A 414 16.04 -13.44 29.41
CA ASP A 414 15.77 -14.80 28.92
C ASP A 414 14.26 -15.10 28.85
N GLU A 415 13.44 -14.48 29.71
CA GLU A 415 11.98 -14.60 29.66
C GLU A 415 11.44 -14.04 28.35
N THR A 416 11.84 -12.82 27.98
CA THR A 416 11.38 -12.17 26.73
C THR A 416 11.97 -12.86 25.50
N LYS A 417 13.25 -13.30 25.55
CA LYS A 417 13.87 -14.11 24.48
C LYS A 417 13.06 -15.38 24.19
N THR A 418 12.65 -16.10 25.24
CA THR A 418 11.85 -17.32 25.08
C THR A 418 10.55 -17.05 24.34
N LYS A 419 9.86 -15.95 24.67
CA LYS A 419 8.60 -15.55 24.01
C LYS A 419 8.83 -15.07 22.58
N ALA A 420 9.94 -14.35 22.33
CA ALA A 420 10.32 -13.93 20.99
C ALA A 420 10.63 -15.12 20.07
N LEU A 421 11.37 -16.11 20.58
CA LEU A 421 11.67 -17.34 19.84
C LEU A 421 10.41 -18.21 19.61
N ASP A 422 9.49 -18.29 20.58
CA ASP A 422 8.18 -18.92 20.39
C ASP A 422 7.41 -18.23 19.26
N LYS A 423 7.34 -16.90 19.27
CA LYS A 423 6.70 -16.12 18.20
C LYS A 423 7.33 -16.40 16.83
N LEU A 424 8.66 -16.36 16.73
CA LEU A 424 9.37 -16.66 15.49
C LEU A 424 9.10 -18.09 14.99
N SER A 425 9.00 -19.06 15.90
CA SER A 425 8.72 -20.47 15.54
C SER A 425 7.33 -20.64 14.92
N LYS A 426 6.37 -19.78 15.29
CA LYS A 426 4.97 -19.78 14.82
C LYS A 426 4.74 -18.99 13.53
N PHE A 427 5.77 -18.39 12.95
CA PHE A 427 5.62 -17.67 11.67
C PHE A 427 5.15 -18.59 10.55
N THR A 428 4.00 -18.26 9.99
CA THR A 428 3.53 -18.88 8.74
C THR A 428 4.17 -18.18 7.54
N VAL A 429 4.61 -18.96 6.57
CA VAL A 429 5.28 -18.49 5.35
C VAL A 429 4.45 -18.81 4.12
N LYS A 430 4.14 -17.81 3.32
CA LYS A 430 3.38 -17.93 2.07
C LYS A 430 4.23 -17.41 0.90
N VAL A 431 4.46 -18.24 -0.12
CA VAL A 431 5.33 -17.92 -1.26
C VAL A 431 4.61 -18.18 -2.58
N GLY A 432 4.64 -17.19 -3.46
CA GLY A 432 4.17 -17.25 -4.83
C GLY A 432 2.68 -16.94 -4.99
N TYR A 433 1.82 -17.84 -4.55
CA TYR A 433 0.37 -17.76 -4.77
C TYR A 433 -0.41 -18.56 -3.71
N PRO A 434 -1.73 -18.28 -3.53
CA PRO A 434 -2.57 -18.98 -2.57
C PRO A 434 -2.86 -20.42 -3.01
N ASP A 435 -2.94 -21.34 -2.04
CA ASP A 435 -3.33 -22.74 -2.29
C ASP A 435 -4.81 -22.86 -2.68
N GLU A 436 -5.66 -21.96 -2.17
CA GLU A 436 -7.08 -21.86 -2.47
C GLU A 436 -7.39 -20.50 -3.11
N TRP A 437 -7.94 -20.54 -4.33
CA TRP A 437 -8.25 -19.33 -5.08
C TRP A 437 -9.63 -18.78 -4.71
N LYS A 438 -9.77 -17.46 -4.77
CA LYS A 438 -11.03 -16.77 -4.53
C LYS A 438 -12.10 -17.17 -5.56
N ASP A 439 -13.28 -17.53 -5.07
CA ASP A 439 -14.44 -17.86 -5.91
C ASP A 439 -15.15 -16.60 -6.42
N TYR A 440 -15.14 -16.42 -7.75
CA TYR A 440 -15.83 -15.34 -8.44
C TYR A 440 -17.14 -15.79 -9.10
N SER A 441 -17.63 -17.01 -8.87
CA SER A 441 -18.81 -17.58 -9.55
C SER A 441 -20.07 -16.71 -9.39
N LYS A 442 -20.27 -16.14 -8.19
CA LYS A 442 -21.44 -15.28 -7.88
C LYS A 442 -21.29 -13.84 -8.40
N LEU A 443 -20.10 -13.41 -8.83
CA LEU A 443 -19.92 -12.08 -9.39
C LEU A 443 -20.56 -12.00 -10.78
N GLN A 444 -21.43 -11.01 -10.99
CA GLN A 444 -22.01 -10.72 -12.29
C GLN A 444 -21.28 -9.57 -12.97
N VAL A 445 -20.79 -9.81 -14.17
CA VAL A 445 -20.24 -8.80 -15.08
C VAL A 445 -21.04 -8.86 -16.38
N LEU A 446 -21.61 -7.73 -16.79
CA LEU A 446 -22.41 -7.60 -17.99
C LEU A 446 -21.54 -7.15 -19.16
N SER A 447 -21.72 -7.80 -20.31
CA SER A 447 -21.12 -7.36 -21.57
C SER A 447 -21.75 -6.06 -22.06
N LYS A 448 -21.09 -5.37 -22.98
CA LYS A 448 -21.62 -4.20 -23.67
C LYS A 448 -22.96 -4.50 -24.37
N ASN A 449 -23.09 -5.70 -24.96
CA ASN A 449 -24.32 -6.14 -25.65
C ASN A 449 -25.49 -6.37 -24.68
N GLU A 450 -25.22 -6.64 -23.42
CA GLU A 450 -26.21 -6.76 -22.34
C GLU A 450 -26.51 -5.42 -21.66
N GLY A 451 -26.01 -4.32 -22.18
CA GLY A 451 -26.13 -2.98 -21.59
C GLY A 451 -25.17 -2.72 -20.44
N GLY A 452 -24.12 -3.53 -20.29
CA GLY A 452 -23.08 -3.33 -19.31
C GLY A 452 -22.32 -2.02 -19.53
N THR A 453 -22.08 -1.29 -18.44
CA THR A 453 -21.20 -0.12 -18.38
C THR A 453 -20.10 -0.37 -17.38
N LEU A 454 -18.97 0.33 -17.52
CA LEU A 454 -17.87 0.20 -16.56
C LEU A 454 -18.37 0.50 -15.14
N TYR A 455 -19.04 1.62 -14.92
CA TYR A 455 -19.60 1.99 -13.62
C TYR A 455 -20.56 0.93 -13.06
N GLY A 456 -21.47 0.41 -13.88
CA GLY A 456 -22.41 -0.64 -13.47
C GLY A 456 -21.72 -1.94 -13.08
N ASN A 457 -20.72 -2.37 -13.85
CA ASN A 457 -19.93 -3.56 -13.55
C ASN A 457 -19.13 -3.41 -12.25
N LEU A 458 -18.54 -2.24 -12.01
CA LEU A 458 -17.81 -1.97 -10.76
C LEU A 458 -18.76 -1.93 -9.55
N LYS A 459 -19.99 -1.44 -9.69
CA LYS A 459 -21.02 -1.56 -8.64
C LYS A 459 -21.37 -3.02 -8.34
N ASN A 460 -21.47 -3.87 -9.35
CA ASN A 460 -21.69 -5.31 -9.15
C ASN A 460 -20.51 -5.95 -8.40
N VAL A 461 -19.28 -5.56 -8.71
CA VAL A 461 -18.09 -5.99 -7.95
C VAL A 461 -18.16 -5.54 -6.48
N SER A 462 -18.51 -4.28 -6.22
CA SER A 462 -18.64 -3.77 -4.85
C SER A 462 -19.73 -4.53 -4.07
N ASN A 463 -20.88 -4.78 -4.68
CA ASN A 463 -21.96 -5.56 -4.04
C ASN A 463 -21.52 -7.01 -3.76
N TRP A 464 -20.81 -7.65 -4.68
CA TRP A 464 -20.26 -8.99 -4.48
C TRP A 464 -19.22 -9.01 -3.33
N ALA A 465 -18.31 -8.03 -3.29
CA ALA A 465 -17.34 -7.91 -2.23
C ALA A 465 -18.02 -7.65 -0.87
N TYR A 466 -19.03 -6.78 -0.83
CA TYR A 466 -19.84 -6.53 0.36
C TYR A 466 -20.50 -7.82 0.90
N GLN A 467 -21.06 -8.65 0.01
CA GLN A 467 -21.64 -9.92 0.43
C GLN A 467 -20.59 -10.87 1.03
N ARG A 468 -19.39 -10.90 0.47
CA ARG A 468 -18.27 -11.68 1.04
C ARG A 468 -17.87 -11.21 2.43
N GLU A 469 -17.87 -9.89 2.66
CA GLU A 469 -17.61 -9.34 4.01
C GLU A 469 -18.73 -9.73 5.00
N LEU A 470 -20.00 -9.69 4.58
CA LEU A 470 -21.13 -10.19 5.38
C LEU A 470 -20.96 -11.67 5.74
N ASP A 471 -20.49 -12.47 4.80
CA ASP A 471 -20.27 -13.90 5.00
C ASP A 471 -19.18 -14.21 6.05
N LYS A 472 -18.33 -13.27 6.38
CA LYS A 472 -17.29 -13.40 7.42
C LYS A 472 -17.79 -13.06 8.83
N VAL A 473 -18.90 -12.31 8.96
CA VAL A 473 -19.44 -11.89 10.26
C VAL A 473 -19.76 -13.10 11.12
N GLY A 474 -19.22 -13.13 12.34
CA GLY A 474 -19.43 -14.23 13.30
C GLY A 474 -18.71 -15.54 12.96
N LYS A 475 -17.84 -15.57 11.97
CA LYS A 475 -17.03 -16.73 11.61
C LYS A 475 -15.59 -16.61 12.12
N LYS A 476 -14.90 -17.76 12.13
CA LYS A 476 -13.45 -17.81 12.36
C LYS A 476 -12.70 -17.14 11.22
N VAL A 477 -11.50 -16.62 11.54
CA VAL A 477 -10.58 -16.07 10.56
C VAL A 477 -10.13 -17.17 9.59
N ASP A 478 -10.22 -16.90 8.30
CA ASP A 478 -9.62 -17.76 7.29
C ASP A 478 -8.17 -17.33 7.05
N LYS A 479 -7.24 -18.05 7.67
CA LYS A 479 -5.80 -17.79 7.53
C LYS A 479 -5.22 -18.14 6.14
N LYS A 480 -6.00 -18.77 5.25
CA LYS A 480 -5.57 -19.09 3.87
C LYS A 480 -5.69 -17.90 2.93
N GLU A 481 -6.56 -16.92 3.25
CA GLU A 481 -6.71 -15.70 2.43
C GLU A 481 -5.38 -14.93 2.33
N TRP A 482 -5.13 -14.36 1.14
CA TRP A 482 -3.99 -13.49 0.87
C TRP A 482 -4.43 -12.03 0.80
N GLY A 483 -3.62 -11.14 1.35
CA GLY A 483 -3.83 -9.68 1.26
C GLY A 483 -3.34 -9.04 -0.04
N MET A 484 -2.56 -9.79 -0.84
CA MET A 484 -2.03 -9.34 -2.14
C MET A 484 -2.22 -10.43 -3.19
N THR A 485 -2.40 -10.02 -4.44
CA THR A 485 -2.48 -10.94 -5.58
C THR A 485 -1.09 -11.39 -6.02
N PRO A 486 -0.94 -12.55 -6.68
CA PRO A 486 0.37 -13.08 -7.12
C PRO A 486 1.17 -12.14 -8.01
N GLN A 487 0.51 -11.32 -8.83
CA GLN A 487 1.14 -10.34 -9.71
C GLN A 487 1.47 -8.99 -9.01
N THR A 488 1.41 -8.92 -7.69
CA THR A 488 1.79 -7.74 -6.92
C THR A 488 3.30 -7.74 -6.65
N VAL A 489 4.02 -6.70 -7.09
CA VAL A 489 5.45 -6.48 -6.76
C VAL A 489 5.53 -5.84 -5.38
N ASN A 490 5.41 -6.65 -4.36
CA ASN A 490 5.54 -6.30 -2.95
C ASN A 490 5.58 -7.57 -2.08
N ALA A 491 5.76 -7.40 -0.75
CA ALA A 491 5.63 -8.40 0.28
C ALA A 491 4.88 -7.81 1.48
N TYR A 492 4.50 -8.62 2.47
CA TYR A 492 3.92 -8.11 3.71
C TYR A 492 4.03 -9.09 4.87
N TYR A 493 4.07 -8.52 6.09
CA TYR A 493 3.80 -9.23 7.34
C TYR A 493 2.37 -8.90 7.82
N ASN A 494 1.66 -9.91 8.33
CA ASN A 494 0.35 -9.77 8.95
C ASN A 494 0.41 -10.18 10.43
N PRO A 495 0.30 -9.24 11.40
CA PRO A 495 0.50 -9.52 12.82
C PRO A 495 -0.55 -10.46 13.42
N VAL A 496 -1.82 -10.38 12.98
CA VAL A 496 -2.89 -11.22 13.54
C VAL A 496 -2.84 -12.67 13.06
N ASN A 497 -2.20 -12.93 11.92
CA ASN A 497 -1.94 -14.27 11.43
C ASN A 497 -0.52 -14.75 11.78
N ASN A 498 0.34 -13.85 12.24
CA ASN A 498 1.78 -14.06 12.41
C ASN A 498 2.39 -14.69 11.15
N GLU A 499 2.16 -14.05 9.99
CA GLU A 499 2.53 -14.56 8.67
C GLU A 499 3.32 -13.56 7.83
N ILE A 500 4.26 -14.07 7.03
CA ILE A 500 4.97 -13.34 5.99
C ILE A 500 4.56 -13.88 4.61
N VAL A 501 4.34 -12.98 3.66
CA VAL A 501 3.78 -13.32 2.35
C VAL A 501 4.56 -12.66 1.23
N PHE A 502 5.01 -13.47 0.26
CA PHE A 502 5.80 -13.06 -0.90
C PHE A 502 5.08 -13.45 -2.20
N PRO A 503 4.33 -12.54 -2.84
CA PRO A 503 3.71 -12.77 -4.14
C PRO A 503 4.72 -13.12 -5.22
N ALA A 504 4.31 -13.90 -6.24
CA ALA A 504 5.18 -14.36 -7.31
C ALA A 504 5.94 -13.24 -8.05
N ALA A 505 5.30 -12.08 -8.21
CA ALA A 505 5.87 -10.99 -9.01
C ALA A 505 7.10 -10.32 -8.39
N ILE A 506 7.27 -10.31 -7.05
CA ILE A 506 8.49 -9.77 -6.41
C ILE A 506 9.69 -10.70 -6.55
N LEU A 507 9.44 -11.99 -6.82
CA LEU A 507 10.46 -13.05 -6.91
C LEU A 507 11.12 -13.07 -8.28
N GLN A 508 11.60 -11.91 -8.72
CA GLN A 508 12.29 -11.67 -9.98
C GLN A 508 13.37 -10.57 -9.80
N ALA A 509 14.31 -10.52 -10.76
CA ALA A 509 15.32 -9.47 -10.79
C ALA A 509 14.69 -8.05 -10.74
N PRO A 510 15.28 -7.11 -10.00
CA PRO A 510 16.57 -7.20 -9.32
C PRO A 510 16.51 -7.73 -7.88
N PHE A 511 15.35 -8.16 -7.38
CA PHE A 511 15.18 -8.64 -6.00
C PHE A 511 15.64 -10.07 -5.83
N PHE A 512 15.33 -10.93 -6.81
CA PHE A 512 15.61 -12.35 -6.79
C PHE A 512 15.94 -12.88 -8.17
N ASP A 513 17.04 -13.63 -8.25
CA ASP A 513 17.38 -14.45 -9.42
C ASP A 513 18.03 -15.74 -8.93
N PHE A 514 17.37 -16.88 -9.11
CA PHE A 514 17.89 -18.18 -8.67
C PHE A 514 19.18 -18.62 -9.38
N LYS A 515 19.60 -17.90 -10.44
CA LYS A 515 20.88 -18.10 -11.12
C LYS A 515 21.99 -17.18 -10.60
N ALA A 516 21.65 -16.15 -9.84
CA ALA A 516 22.63 -15.23 -9.27
C ALA A 516 23.39 -15.88 -8.10
N ASP A 517 24.56 -15.33 -7.78
CA ASP A 517 25.31 -15.76 -6.60
C ASP A 517 24.54 -15.43 -5.29
N PRO A 518 24.82 -16.20 -4.21
CA PRO A 518 24.05 -16.07 -2.98
C PRO A 518 24.03 -14.65 -2.40
N ALA A 519 25.14 -13.89 -2.48
CA ALA A 519 25.21 -12.55 -1.92
C ALA A 519 24.20 -11.60 -2.57
N VAL A 520 23.94 -11.74 -3.88
CA VAL A 520 22.93 -10.94 -4.59
C VAL A 520 21.53 -11.26 -4.10
N ASN A 521 21.20 -12.54 -3.93
CA ASN A 521 19.87 -12.96 -3.44
C ASN A 521 19.65 -12.62 -1.96
N PHE A 522 20.68 -12.80 -1.10
CA PHE A 522 20.58 -12.42 0.30
C PHE A 522 20.51 -10.90 0.50
N GLY A 523 21.26 -10.10 -0.30
CA GLY A 523 21.20 -8.64 -0.26
C GLY A 523 19.94 -8.03 -0.91
N GLY A 524 19.31 -8.76 -1.82
CA GLY A 524 18.05 -8.42 -2.46
C GLY A 524 16.85 -8.97 -1.69
N ILE A 525 16.26 -10.06 -2.19
CA ILE A 525 15.05 -10.66 -1.59
C ILE A 525 15.28 -11.16 -0.17
N GLY A 526 16.49 -11.64 0.17
CA GLY A 526 16.83 -12.06 1.52
C GLY A 526 16.67 -10.95 2.54
N ALA A 527 17.17 -9.75 2.22
CA ALA A 527 16.98 -8.57 3.08
C ALA A 527 15.50 -8.15 3.15
N VAL A 528 14.70 -8.33 2.07
CA VAL A 528 13.24 -8.12 2.10
C VAL A 528 12.55 -9.17 2.99
N ILE A 529 12.95 -10.44 2.94
CA ILE A 529 12.42 -11.48 3.84
C ILE A 529 12.75 -11.13 5.29
N GLY A 530 13.99 -10.73 5.56
CA GLY A 530 14.42 -10.27 6.88
C GLY A 530 13.60 -9.07 7.37
N HIS A 531 13.30 -8.13 6.47
CA HIS A 531 12.42 -6.97 6.72
C HIS A 531 11.02 -7.41 7.12
N GLU A 532 10.38 -8.34 6.38
CA GLU A 532 9.04 -8.82 6.72
C GLU A 532 9.01 -9.60 8.04
N ILE A 533 10.03 -10.41 8.33
CA ILE A 533 10.16 -11.07 9.64
C ILE A 533 10.32 -10.01 10.74
N SER A 534 11.13 -8.96 10.50
CA SER A 534 11.36 -7.87 11.47
C SER A 534 10.08 -7.10 11.80
N HIS A 535 9.12 -7.03 10.89
CA HIS A 535 7.80 -6.48 11.21
C HIS A 535 7.06 -7.23 12.32
N GLY A 536 7.37 -8.49 12.56
CA GLY A 536 6.89 -9.21 13.73
C GLY A 536 7.41 -8.65 15.06
N PHE A 537 8.51 -7.90 14.99
CA PHE A 537 9.27 -7.38 16.13
C PHE A 537 9.50 -5.87 16.06
N ASP A 538 8.86 -5.14 15.14
CA ASP A 538 8.90 -3.69 15.06
C ASP A 538 8.02 -3.02 16.15
N ASP A 539 7.91 -1.70 16.13
CA ASP A 539 7.15 -0.91 17.10
C ASP A 539 5.65 -1.29 17.18
N SER A 540 5.11 -1.86 16.14
CA SER A 540 3.71 -2.32 16.07
C SER A 540 3.59 -3.85 16.23
N GLY A 541 4.39 -4.62 15.48
CA GLY A 541 4.37 -6.08 15.57
C GLY A 541 4.75 -6.61 16.95
N ALA A 542 5.64 -5.90 17.65
CA ALA A 542 6.02 -6.22 19.03
C ALA A 542 4.85 -6.17 20.04
N MET A 543 3.71 -5.54 19.67
CA MET A 543 2.50 -5.55 20.51
C MET A 543 1.70 -6.86 20.42
N PHE A 544 2.01 -7.75 19.46
CA PHE A 544 1.30 -9.00 19.21
C PHE A 544 2.14 -10.19 19.64
N ASP A 545 1.51 -11.15 20.33
CA ASP A 545 2.14 -12.41 20.72
C ASP A 545 2.31 -13.37 19.51
N GLY A 546 2.89 -14.55 19.76
CA GLY A 546 3.12 -15.57 18.73
C GLY A 546 1.85 -16.17 18.11
N ASP A 547 0.70 -16.04 18.77
CA ASP A 547 -0.60 -16.49 18.28
C ASP A 547 -1.34 -15.37 17.51
N GLY A 548 -0.75 -14.19 17.42
CA GLY A 548 -1.30 -13.04 16.71
C GLY A 548 -2.25 -12.17 17.52
N ASN A 549 -2.26 -12.31 18.85
CA ASN A 549 -3.10 -11.52 19.73
C ASN A 549 -2.39 -10.24 20.19
N LEU A 550 -3.08 -9.10 20.17
CA LEU A 550 -2.65 -7.85 20.79
C LEU A 550 -2.55 -8.04 22.30
N LYS A 551 -1.37 -8.41 22.76
CA LYS A 551 -1.08 -8.78 24.16
C LYS A 551 0.36 -8.46 24.51
N ASN A 552 0.58 -7.78 25.62
CA ASN A 552 1.93 -7.56 26.13
C ASN A 552 2.59 -8.91 26.52
N TRP A 553 3.72 -9.18 25.91
CA TRP A 553 4.53 -10.37 26.18
C TRP A 553 5.94 -10.02 26.68
N TRP A 554 6.24 -8.74 26.82
CA TRP A 554 7.51 -8.20 27.29
C TRP A 554 7.55 -8.10 28.81
N THR A 555 8.75 -8.15 29.40
CA THR A 555 8.97 -7.57 30.72
C THR A 555 8.99 -6.03 30.59
N ASP A 556 8.67 -5.31 31.67
CA ASP A 556 8.65 -3.85 31.63
C ASP A 556 10.03 -3.26 31.33
N ALA A 557 11.10 -3.90 31.83
CA ALA A 557 12.47 -3.47 31.58
C ALA A 557 12.87 -3.66 30.10
N ASP A 558 12.58 -4.82 29.53
CA ASP A 558 12.89 -5.09 28.11
C ASP A 558 12.10 -4.19 27.16
N LYS A 559 10.80 -3.96 27.47
CA LYS A 559 9.97 -3.03 26.71
C LYS A 559 10.57 -1.62 26.71
N LYS A 560 11.01 -1.15 27.86
CA LYS A 560 11.67 0.16 27.97
C LYS A 560 12.96 0.23 27.14
N ASN A 561 13.81 -0.79 27.23
CA ASN A 561 15.05 -0.87 26.45
C ASN A 561 14.76 -0.82 24.93
N PHE A 562 13.73 -1.56 24.50
CA PHE A 562 13.27 -1.56 23.10
C PHE A 562 12.78 -0.16 22.67
N GLU A 563 11.91 0.48 23.47
CA GLU A 563 11.39 1.82 23.20
C GLU A 563 12.50 2.88 23.12
N GLU A 564 13.52 2.79 23.99
CA GLU A 564 14.68 3.68 23.94
C GLU A 564 15.52 3.48 22.67
N ALA A 565 15.75 2.24 22.24
CA ALA A 565 16.49 1.94 21.02
C ALA A 565 15.74 2.40 19.77
N THR A 566 14.44 2.11 19.69
CA THR A 566 13.60 2.48 18.54
C THR A 566 13.39 4.00 18.44
N LYS A 567 13.35 4.71 19.58
CA LYS A 567 13.33 6.17 19.62
C LYS A 567 14.60 6.79 19.01
N LYS A 568 15.79 6.24 19.34
CA LYS A 568 17.05 6.71 18.74
C LYS A 568 17.03 6.54 17.21
N LEU A 569 16.44 5.46 16.71
CA LEU A 569 16.29 5.24 15.26
C LEU A 569 15.34 6.28 14.64
N ALA A 570 14.21 6.55 15.28
CA ALA A 570 13.28 7.59 14.82
C ALA A 570 13.96 8.97 14.79
N GLU A 571 14.77 9.30 15.79
CA GLU A 571 15.56 10.55 15.86
C GLU A 571 16.63 10.62 14.75
N GLN A 572 17.26 9.48 14.39
CA GLN A 572 18.17 9.41 13.25
C GLN A 572 17.47 9.80 11.97
N TYR A 573 16.33 9.15 11.67
CA TYR A 573 15.60 9.38 10.43
C TYR A 573 14.93 10.76 10.36
N SER A 574 14.54 11.34 11.50
CA SER A 574 13.98 12.70 11.56
C SER A 574 14.97 13.81 11.15
N LYS A 575 16.26 13.48 11.03
CA LYS A 575 17.29 14.42 10.53
C LYS A 575 17.43 14.42 9.01
N TYR A 576 16.81 13.45 8.32
CA TYR A 576 16.92 13.34 6.88
C TYR A 576 15.95 14.29 6.18
N GLU A 577 16.48 15.08 5.24
CA GLU A 577 15.78 16.12 4.49
C GLU A 577 15.74 15.76 2.99
N PRO A 578 14.74 15.00 2.52
CA PRO A 578 14.65 14.60 1.11
C PRO A 578 14.36 15.76 0.14
N VAL A 579 13.67 16.79 0.61
CA VAL A 579 13.39 18.03 -0.10
C VAL A 579 13.62 19.17 0.88
N LYS A 580 14.21 20.27 0.41
CA LYS A 580 14.51 21.41 1.26
C LYS A 580 13.31 21.87 2.09
N GLY A 581 13.45 21.90 3.40
CA GLY A 581 12.41 22.24 4.36
C GLY A 581 11.41 21.11 4.65
N THR A 582 11.57 19.93 4.04
CA THR A 582 10.71 18.75 4.27
C THR A 582 11.54 17.62 4.85
N PHE A 583 11.31 17.29 6.11
CA PHE A 583 12.03 16.23 6.83
C PHE A 583 11.22 14.94 6.88
N VAL A 584 11.91 13.80 6.94
CA VAL A 584 11.29 12.51 7.21
C VAL A 584 10.61 12.56 8.59
N ASN A 585 9.38 12.07 8.69
CA ASN A 585 8.73 11.88 9.98
C ASN A 585 9.21 10.54 10.59
N GLY A 586 10.31 10.59 11.34
CA GLY A 586 10.96 9.38 11.86
C GLY A 586 10.08 8.55 12.78
N LEU A 587 9.13 9.15 13.51
CA LEU A 587 8.16 8.40 14.31
C LEU A 587 7.13 7.68 13.44
N PHE A 588 6.66 8.31 12.37
CA PHE A 588 5.71 7.70 11.44
C PHE A 588 6.36 6.56 10.64
N THR A 589 7.64 6.71 10.28
CA THR A 589 8.38 5.71 9.50
C THR A 589 9.12 4.68 10.35
N ASN A 590 8.98 4.74 11.68
CA ASN A 590 9.84 3.98 12.60
C ASN A 590 9.79 2.47 12.39
N GLY A 591 8.61 1.90 12.23
CA GLY A 591 8.48 0.45 12.02
C GLY A 591 9.16 -0.02 10.74
N GLU A 592 9.04 0.73 9.66
CA GLU A 592 9.73 0.43 8.40
C GLU A 592 11.25 0.54 8.55
N ASN A 593 11.72 1.54 9.30
CA ASN A 593 13.15 1.72 9.55
C ASN A 593 13.72 0.63 10.47
N ILE A 594 12.94 0.17 11.46
CA ILE A 594 13.30 -0.97 12.32
C ILE A 594 13.39 -2.24 11.46
N ALA A 595 12.40 -2.44 10.59
CA ALA A 595 12.34 -3.62 9.72
C ALA A 595 13.51 -3.63 8.71
N ASP A 596 13.90 -2.49 8.16
CA ASP A 596 15.09 -2.39 7.29
C ASP A 596 16.39 -2.68 8.06
N LEU A 597 16.55 -2.13 9.26
CA LEU A 597 17.75 -2.35 10.07
C LEU A 597 17.90 -3.83 10.48
N GLY A 598 16.83 -4.42 10.98
CA GLY A 598 16.81 -5.85 11.33
C GLY A 598 16.97 -6.72 10.08
N GLY A 599 16.25 -6.41 9.02
CA GLY A 599 16.27 -7.16 7.77
C GLY A 599 17.65 -7.28 7.16
N VAL A 600 18.38 -6.15 7.01
CA VAL A 600 19.71 -6.16 6.41
C VAL A 600 20.74 -6.85 7.30
N ALA A 601 20.71 -6.63 8.62
CA ALA A 601 21.66 -7.25 9.54
C ALA A 601 21.51 -8.77 9.57
N ILE A 602 20.29 -9.24 9.70
CA ILE A 602 19.95 -10.67 9.77
C ILE A 602 20.20 -11.39 8.45
N ALA A 603 19.89 -10.74 7.31
CA ALA A 603 20.15 -11.32 6.00
C ALA A 603 21.66 -11.43 5.72
N TYR A 604 22.45 -10.49 6.20
CA TYR A 604 23.91 -10.59 6.10
C TYR A 604 24.45 -11.81 6.88
N ASP A 605 24.03 -12.00 8.12
CA ASP A 605 24.48 -13.15 8.90
C ASP A 605 23.94 -14.48 8.35
N ALA A 606 22.74 -14.48 7.79
CA ALA A 606 22.21 -15.63 7.06
C ALA A 606 23.06 -15.98 5.82
N LEU A 607 23.54 -14.97 5.08
CA LEU A 607 24.54 -15.18 4.02
C LEU A 607 25.81 -15.82 4.54
N GLN A 608 26.35 -15.36 5.67
CA GLN A 608 27.57 -15.94 6.25
C GLN A 608 27.37 -17.43 6.61
N MET A 609 26.21 -17.78 7.19
CA MET A 609 25.85 -19.18 7.44
C MET A 609 25.77 -19.98 6.14
N TYR A 610 25.12 -19.46 5.11
CA TYR A 610 25.00 -20.10 3.81
C TYR A 610 26.38 -20.34 3.17
N LEU A 611 27.27 -19.32 3.15
CA LEU A 611 28.61 -19.43 2.59
C LEU A 611 29.48 -20.44 3.34
N LYS A 612 29.30 -20.56 4.66
CA LYS A 612 29.96 -21.57 5.47
C LYS A 612 29.53 -22.99 5.09
N ASP A 613 28.23 -23.18 4.86
CA ASP A 613 27.67 -24.50 4.58
C ASP A 613 27.83 -24.94 3.12
N LYS A 614 27.75 -24.00 2.19
CA LYS A 614 27.73 -24.26 0.72
C LYS A 614 29.02 -23.91 -0.02
N GLY A 615 29.89 -23.15 0.65
CA GLY A 615 31.13 -22.64 0.07
C GLY A 615 31.02 -21.18 -0.38
N ASN A 616 32.14 -20.47 -0.29
CA ASN A 616 32.26 -19.08 -0.73
C ASN A 616 32.76 -19.03 -2.17
N PRO A 617 32.01 -18.48 -3.14
CA PRO A 617 32.43 -18.39 -4.54
C PRO A 617 33.59 -17.41 -4.79
N GLY A 618 34.03 -16.65 -3.77
CA GLY A 618 35.13 -15.71 -3.86
C GLY A 618 34.75 -14.38 -4.51
N LEU A 619 35.70 -13.79 -5.24
CA LEU A 619 35.49 -12.53 -5.95
C LEU A 619 34.70 -12.75 -7.24
N ILE A 620 33.66 -11.94 -7.42
CA ILE A 620 32.90 -11.86 -8.69
C ILE A 620 32.90 -10.40 -9.14
N SER A 621 33.39 -10.15 -10.36
CA SER A 621 33.55 -8.80 -10.92
C SER A 621 34.35 -7.82 -10.05
N GLY A 622 35.31 -8.36 -9.29
CA GLY A 622 36.19 -7.57 -8.41
C GLY A 622 35.64 -7.26 -7.01
N TYR A 623 34.47 -7.77 -6.67
CA TYR A 623 33.83 -7.60 -5.35
C TYR A 623 33.74 -8.95 -4.61
N ASN A 624 34.02 -8.94 -3.31
CA ASN A 624 33.78 -10.10 -2.44
C ASN A 624 32.27 -10.25 -2.11
N GLN A 625 31.89 -11.36 -1.48
CA GLN A 625 30.48 -11.64 -1.18
C GLN A 625 29.86 -10.63 -0.23
N ASP A 626 30.62 -10.08 0.72
CA ASP A 626 30.12 -9.05 1.65
C ASP A 626 29.78 -7.74 0.91
N GLN A 627 30.70 -7.29 0.05
CA GLN A 627 30.45 -6.13 -0.80
C GLN A 627 29.27 -6.33 -1.73
N ARG A 628 29.16 -7.49 -2.37
CA ARG A 628 28.06 -7.82 -3.29
C ARG A 628 26.72 -7.84 -2.60
N PHE A 629 26.66 -8.30 -1.35
CA PHE A 629 25.44 -8.22 -0.52
C PHE A 629 24.95 -6.78 -0.40
N PHE A 630 25.81 -5.87 0.04
CA PHE A 630 25.44 -4.47 0.21
C PHE A 630 25.16 -3.75 -1.11
N LEU A 631 25.88 -4.10 -2.19
CA LEU A 631 25.60 -3.57 -3.53
C LEU A 631 24.20 -3.99 -4.02
N SER A 632 23.79 -5.22 -3.79
CA SER A 632 22.43 -5.69 -4.08
C SER A 632 21.38 -4.93 -3.26
N TRP A 633 21.60 -4.78 -1.94
CA TRP A 633 20.75 -3.97 -1.08
C TRP A 633 20.60 -2.53 -1.59
N GLY A 634 21.70 -1.85 -1.92
CA GLY A 634 21.68 -0.50 -2.47
C GLY A 634 20.93 -0.40 -3.81
N THR A 635 21.01 -1.46 -4.62
CA THR A 635 20.34 -1.54 -5.95
C THR A 635 18.83 -1.64 -5.82
N ILE A 636 18.29 -2.44 -4.90
CA ILE A 636 16.82 -2.60 -4.77
C ILE A 636 16.12 -1.32 -4.32
N TRP A 637 16.82 -0.42 -3.64
CA TRP A 637 16.29 0.86 -3.15
C TRP A 637 16.53 2.04 -4.10
N ARG A 638 17.20 1.84 -5.24
CA ARG A 638 17.40 2.95 -6.19
C ARG A 638 16.05 3.52 -6.64
N THR A 639 15.90 4.83 -6.50
CA THR A 639 14.66 5.54 -6.82
C THR A 639 14.96 7.00 -7.16
N LYS A 640 14.34 7.49 -8.22
CA LYS A 640 14.28 8.89 -8.62
C LYS A 640 12.82 9.33 -8.57
N SER A 641 12.52 10.45 -7.92
CA SER A 641 11.15 10.90 -7.71
C SER A 641 10.99 12.37 -8.09
N THR A 642 9.78 12.79 -8.46
CA THR A 642 9.45 14.21 -8.54
C THR A 642 9.43 14.80 -7.13
N GLU A 643 9.74 16.10 -7.02
CA GLU A 643 9.71 16.78 -5.70
C GLU A 643 8.33 16.71 -5.06
N LYS A 644 7.27 16.91 -5.85
CA LYS A 644 5.88 16.82 -5.38
C LYS A 644 5.54 15.44 -4.82
N TYR A 645 5.96 14.38 -5.53
CA TYR A 645 5.78 13.01 -5.04
C TYR A 645 6.49 12.80 -3.70
N MET A 646 7.74 13.28 -3.59
CA MET A 646 8.53 13.15 -2.37
C MET A 646 7.88 13.86 -1.18
N ILE A 647 7.39 15.09 -1.38
CA ILE A 647 6.67 15.85 -0.33
C ILE A 647 5.40 15.08 0.10
N ASN A 648 4.63 14.57 -0.85
CA ASN A 648 3.43 13.78 -0.54
C ASN A 648 3.77 12.47 0.17
N GLN A 649 4.82 11.76 -0.28
CA GLN A 649 5.28 10.51 0.33
C GLN A 649 5.59 10.69 1.81
N VAL A 650 6.41 11.67 2.16
CA VAL A 650 6.81 11.95 3.55
C VAL A 650 5.60 12.19 4.47
N LYS A 651 4.49 12.73 3.93
CA LYS A 651 3.27 13.03 4.69
C LYS A 651 2.30 11.86 4.80
N THR A 652 2.31 10.95 3.83
CA THR A 652 1.23 9.96 3.67
C THR A 652 1.68 8.51 3.68
N ASP A 653 2.98 8.25 3.47
CA ASP A 653 3.56 6.91 3.36
C ASP A 653 4.43 6.63 4.60
N PRO A 654 4.23 5.50 5.31
CA PRO A 654 5.07 5.12 6.45
C PRO A 654 6.48 4.68 6.06
N HIS A 655 6.79 4.57 4.76
CA HIS A 655 8.12 4.21 4.29
C HIS A 655 8.99 5.46 4.09
N SER A 656 10.21 5.40 4.61
CA SER A 656 11.24 6.40 4.30
C SER A 656 11.56 6.38 2.79
N PRO A 657 11.97 7.52 2.18
CA PRO A 657 12.41 7.55 0.78
C PRO A 657 13.56 6.56 0.51
N GLY A 658 13.58 5.97 -0.69
CA GLY A 658 14.52 4.91 -1.06
C GLY A 658 16.00 5.23 -0.81
N LEU A 659 16.42 6.48 -1.03
CA LEU A 659 17.75 6.96 -0.65
C LEU A 659 18.08 6.64 0.81
N TYR A 660 17.17 6.94 1.74
CA TYR A 660 17.42 6.73 3.18
C TYR A 660 17.21 5.28 3.61
N ARG A 661 16.43 4.50 2.88
CA ARG A 661 16.35 3.06 3.08
C ARG A 661 17.65 2.37 2.66
N ALA A 662 18.32 2.84 1.60
CA ALA A 662 19.55 2.26 1.10
C ALA A 662 20.71 2.37 2.09
N PHE A 663 20.92 3.54 2.74
CA PHE A 663 22.09 3.72 3.62
C PHE A 663 21.75 3.91 5.11
N GLY A 664 20.54 4.36 5.44
CA GLY A 664 20.13 4.65 6.81
C GLY A 664 20.29 3.48 7.80
N PRO A 665 19.95 2.23 7.44
CA PRO A 665 20.30 1.07 8.26
C PRO A 665 21.80 0.82 8.32
N LEU A 666 22.53 0.97 7.21
CA LEU A 666 23.93 0.54 7.06
C LEU A 666 24.88 1.27 7.98
N VAL A 667 24.62 2.53 8.30
CA VAL A 667 25.43 3.31 9.26
C VAL A 667 25.41 2.75 10.69
N ASN A 668 24.55 1.75 10.95
CA ASN A 668 24.45 1.04 12.22
C ASN A 668 24.97 -0.41 12.14
N VAL A 669 25.36 -0.92 10.95
CA VAL A 669 25.73 -2.32 10.70
C VAL A 669 27.24 -2.47 10.59
N GLU A 670 27.88 -3.14 11.55
CA GLU A 670 29.33 -3.35 11.60
C GLU A 670 29.92 -3.98 10.33
N ALA A 671 29.19 -4.94 9.75
CA ALA A 671 29.60 -5.62 8.52
C ALA A 671 29.77 -4.66 7.33
N PHE A 672 28.98 -3.60 7.25
CA PHE A 672 29.12 -2.57 6.23
C PHE A 672 30.45 -1.80 6.38
N TYR A 673 30.81 -1.49 7.63
CA TYR A 673 32.09 -0.82 7.93
C TYR A 673 33.28 -1.68 7.48
N ASN A 674 33.21 -2.98 7.75
CA ASN A 674 34.26 -3.92 7.35
C ASN A 674 34.33 -4.11 5.84
N ALA A 675 33.18 -4.24 5.17
CA ALA A 675 33.11 -4.47 3.72
C ALA A 675 33.67 -3.29 2.89
N PHE A 676 33.49 -2.07 3.37
CA PHE A 676 33.86 -0.83 2.66
C PHE A 676 34.94 0.00 3.41
N GLU A 677 35.56 -0.53 4.45
CA GLU A 677 36.63 0.16 5.22
C GLU A 677 36.21 1.54 5.74
N VAL A 678 34.96 1.67 6.23
CA VAL A 678 34.44 2.93 6.79
C VAL A 678 35.11 3.22 8.11
N LYS A 679 35.66 4.44 8.26
CA LYS A 679 36.47 4.84 9.43
C LYS A 679 36.14 6.27 9.84
N GLU A 680 36.67 6.67 11.00
CA GLU A 680 36.51 8.03 11.53
C GLU A 680 36.94 9.09 10.51
N GLY A 681 36.07 10.07 10.29
CA GLY A 681 36.19 11.10 9.27
C GLY A 681 35.37 10.87 8.01
N ASP A 682 34.90 9.66 7.74
CA ASP A 682 33.98 9.36 6.62
C ASP A 682 32.54 9.79 6.96
N GLN A 683 31.74 10.16 5.94
CA GLN A 683 30.37 10.68 6.15
C GLN A 683 29.41 9.66 6.77
N HIS A 684 29.58 8.38 6.45
CA HIS A 684 28.74 7.31 7.00
C HIS A 684 29.27 6.76 8.33
N TYR A 685 30.36 7.33 8.86
CA TYR A 685 30.93 6.87 10.12
C TYR A 685 30.06 7.28 11.31
N LYS A 686 29.81 6.31 12.17
CA LYS A 686 29.34 6.50 13.56
C LYS A 686 30.25 5.74 14.51
N LYS A 687 30.49 6.32 15.67
CA LYS A 687 31.20 5.60 16.73
C LYS A 687 30.41 4.33 17.12
N PRO A 688 31.11 3.24 17.51
CA PRO A 688 30.46 1.96 17.86
C PRO A 688 29.31 2.12 18.89
N GLU A 689 29.48 2.98 19.88
CA GLU A 689 28.49 3.28 20.92
C GLU A 689 27.27 4.11 20.43
N GLU A 690 27.38 4.76 19.27
CA GLU A 690 26.33 5.54 18.64
C GLU A 690 25.52 4.71 17.64
N ARG A 691 26.02 3.51 17.28
CA ARG A 691 25.33 2.61 16.34
C ARG A 691 24.14 1.96 17.03
N ILE A 692 22.99 2.08 16.38
CA ILE A 692 21.72 1.60 16.92
C ILE A 692 21.64 0.09 16.67
N LYS A 693 21.46 -0.68 17.73
CA LYS A 693 21.25 -2.13 17.68
C LYS A 693 19.89 -2.43 18.32
N ILE A 694 19.00 -3.05 17.56
CA ILE A 694 17.67 -3.45 18.02
C ILE A 694 17.59 -4.97 18.05
N TRP A 695 17.87 -5.62 16.92
CA TRP A 695 17.85 -7.08 16.75
C TRP A 695 19.20 -7.64 16.36
#